data_6cda104573d31ab36e50fead19edc380
#
_entry.id   6cda104573d31ab36e50fead19edc380
#
_cell.length_a   1.000
_cell.length_b   1.000
_cell.length_c   1.000
_cell.angle_alpha   90.00
_cell.angle_beta   90.00
_cell.angle_gamma   90.00
#
_symmetry.space_group_name_H-M   'P 1'
#
loop_
_entity.id
_entity.type
_entity.pdbx_description
1 polymer ?
#
loop_
_entity_poly.entity_id
_entity_poly.type
_entity_poly.pdbx_seq_one_letter_code
_entity_poly.pdbx_strand_id
1 'polypeptide(L)'
;MLAIAVTVSAVTAFAVSPTRRSFAIVTEPQTFKHCSAELEKYREAVCTDGLDAFICVNDWSCPDELRDSLKTYYRNRSLAGAVFVGDVPIAMIRKAQHLTSAFKMDEDGAFPMRESSVPSDRFYDDFDLKFDYVCRDTSETNFFYYNLAPESPQYISCDIYTGRIKPSVKRGDPYGEISRYLLKAAAAKSGRNPLDHLVSYSGSGSFSNSLAAWKDETITLKEQMPAAFSSSDGAKFYVFAMYPNMKDILLKEIARDELDLVLFHEHGVPERQYLTDIPEPEDIDGYYTDARYRLRRQLRTAAGRGQDTEALKAEYIKKYGIPSAWLEDWDDPKYEVEDSLYDAATGIMLDDVVKTAPNVRMAIFDACYNGDFREDDCIASRYVLSDGKALVGIGNSVNVLQDKSSSDLLGMLALGYSAGEWMQQVNILESHILGDPTFHFTAPEGAAKPDLYSTDINYWKKYTDAKYPCDIRGLALQKLFTLDAPGLSDLLMKTWKSSDEYMLRLQCMHLLAHYNDGNYSKLLKDGADDPYEFIRRKSTFYLGKVGEDWMADELAAVYMRDYNSLRVAANVGFVCAHFADSLFLKNFDRRLEEAAWVYDKDSFREKAMATFSLACSIESGTGKIFTDKNARGKNFYISGMRNNPYPQYAMPLLSLVKDNSESTALRTECAEVLGWFVRYHGRRELISAITDYLESGTSMPREVRDELVKTKGRLEYYTR
;
A
#
# COMPACT_ATOMS: atom_id res chain seq x y z
N MET A 1 31.32 75.73 -9.57
CA MET A 1 30.23 74.82 -9.29
C MET A 1 30.29 73.67 -10.32
N LEU A 2 30.87 72.54 -9.94
CA LEU A 2 30.93 71.40 -10.79
C LEU A 2 29.74 70.49 -10.40
N ALA A 3 28.87 70.18 -11.37
CA ALA A 3 27.78 69.20 -11.20
C ALA A 3 28.29 67.80 -11.54
N ILE A 4 28.27 66.89 -10.55
CA ILE A 4 28.60 65.50 -10.73
C ILE A 4 27.29 64.78 -11.09
N ALA A 5 27.23 64.25 -12.32
CA ALA A 5 26.15 63.38 -12.78
C ALA A 5 26.40 61.96 -12.27
N VAL A 6 25.52 61.43 -11.40
CA VAL A 6 25.50 60.06 -10.96
C VAL A 6 24.69 59.25 -11.97
N THR A 7 25.34 58.47 -12.79
CA THR A 7 24.70 57.43 -13.64
C THR A 7 24.33 56.21 -12.79
N VAL A 8 23.02 56.05 -12.55
CA VAL A 8 22.48 54.80 -11.97
C VAL A 8 22.40 53.74 -13.07
N SER A 9 23.31 52.78 -13.05
CA SER A 9 23.23 51.58 -13.89
C SER A 9 22.11 50.67 -13.35
N ALA A 10 21.02 50.56 -14.10
CA ALA A 10 19.98 49.56 -13.85
C ALA A 10 20.57 48.16 -14.11
N VAL A 11 20.81 47.39 -13.06
CA VAL A 11 21.09 45.95 -13.16
C VAL A 11 19.77 45.29 -13.51
N THR A 12 19.59 44.94 -14.78
CA THR A 12 18.52 44.03 -15.22
C THR A 12 18.83 42.65 -14.64
N ALA A 13 18.10 42.29 -13.59
CA ALA A 13 18.05 40.89 -13.12
C ALA A 13 17.45 40.07 -14.26
N PHE A 14 18.29 39.31 -14.96
CA PHE A 14 17.81 38.21 -15.80
C PHE A 14 17.09 37.24 -14.88
N ALA A 15 15.76 37.15 -15.00
CA ALA A 15 15.00 36.05 -14.45
C ALA A 15 15.56 34.77 -15.12
N VAL A 16 16.27 33.96 -14.36
CA VAL A 16 16.68 32.63 -14.78
C VAL A 16 15.36 31.87 -14.99
N SER A 17 15.03 31.57 -16.24
CA SER A 17 13.91 30.68 -16.53
C SER A 17 14.14 29.38 -15.72
N PRO A 18 13.11 28.86 -15.02
CA PRO A 18 13.27 27.61 -14.29
C PRO A 18 13.80 26.57 -15.26
N THR A 19 14.96 25.97 -14.94
CA THR A 19 15.58 24.94 -15.76
C THR A 19 14.58 23.81 -15.91
N ARG A 20 14.19 23.52 -17.16
CA ARG A 20 13.24 22.47 -17.51
C ARG A 20 13.80 21.14 -16.99
N ARG A 21 13.00 20.36 -16.24
CA ARG A 21 13.43 19.07 -15.71
C ARG A 21 13.50 18.04 -16.80
N SER A 22 14.44 17.10 -16.68
CA SER A 22 14.60 16.04 -17.65
C SER A 22 13.81 14.79 -17.29
N PHE A 23 13.54 13.97 -18.32
CA PHE A 23 12.86 12.68 -18.19
C PHE A 23 13.59 11.62 -19.05
N ALA A 24 13.90 10.46 -18.47
CA ALA A 24 14.63 9.39 -19.14
C ALA A 24 13.67 8.31 -19.67
N ILE A 25 13.76 8.02 -20.97
CA ILE A 25 13.12 6.85 -21.58
C ILE A 25 14.21 5.78 -21.70
N VAL A 26 14.20 4.82 -20.79
CA VAL A 26 15.22 3.78 -20.66
C VAL A 26 14.77 2.54 -21.42
N THR A 27 15.62 2.01 -22.28
CA THR A 27 15.31 0.81 -23.06
C THR A 27 16.57 0.01 -23.33
N GLU A 28 16.42 -1.25 -23.75
CA GLU A 28 17.49 -2.09 -24.24
C GLU A 28 17.60 -2.06 -25.79
N PRO A 29 18.73 -2.53 -26.37
CA PRO A 29 18.99 -2.37 -27.82
C PRO A 29 17.97 -3.04 -28.74
N GLN A 30 17.36 -4.16 -28.35
CA GLN A 30 16.40 -4.85 -29.21
C GLN A 30 15.05 -4.09 -29.28
N THR A 31 14.54 -3.66 -28.15
CA THR A 31 13.33 -2.79 -28.11
C THR A 31 13.59 -1.48 -28.88
N PHE A 32 14.74 -0.84 -28.68
CA PHE A 32 15.09 0.36 -29.45
C PHE A 32 15.15 0.10 -30.96
N LYS A 33 15.73 -1.02 -31.38
CA LYS A 33 15.82 -1.40 -32.79
C LYS A 33 14.42 -1.58 -33.43
N HIS A 34 13.50 -2.16 -32.72
CA HIS A 34 12.15 -2.46 -33.24
C HIS A 34 11.14 -1.32 -33.09
N CYS A 35 11.30 -0.45 -32.08
CA CYS A 35 10.34 0.59 -31.70
C CYS A 35 10.94 2.01 -31.76
N SER A 36 12.07 2.23 -32.45
CA SER A 36 12.80 3.52 -32.41
C SER A 36 11.94 4.71 -32.87
N ALA A 37 11.09 4.53 -33.88
CA ALA A 37 10.22 5.59 -34.40
C ALA A 37 9.14 5.98 -33.40
N GLU A 38 8.57 5.02 -32.69
CA GLU A 38 7.51 5.22 -31.68
C GLU A 38 8.10 5.79 -30.39
N LEU A 39 9.27 5.32 -30.00
CA LEU A 39 10.04 5.89 -28.87
C LEU A 39 10.35 7.37 -29.11
N GLU A 40 10.76 7.73 -30.33
CA GLU A 40 11.04 9.12 -30.67
C GLU A 40 9.76 9.99 -30.67
N LYS A 41 8.65 9.50 -31.21
CA LYS A 41 7.35 10.19 -31.13
C LYS A 41 6.88 10.40 -29.70
N TYR A 42 7.04 9.39 -28.86
CA TYR A 42 6.72 9.51 -27.44
C TYR A 42 7.64 10.54 -26.75
N ARG A 43 8.96 10.50 -27.02
CA ARG A 43 9.92 11.49 -26.52
C ARG A 43 9.51 12.91 -26.93
N GLU A 44 9.17 13.14 -28.21
CA GLU A 44 8.75 14.46 -28.71
C GLU A 44 7.46 14.92 -28.00
N ALA A 45 6.50 14.04 -27.78
CA ALA A 45 5.27 14.35 -27.09
C ALA A 45 5.52 14.75 -25.64
N VAL A 46 6.38 14.01 -24.91
CA VAL A 46 6.80 14.36 -23.55
C VAL A 46 7.55 15.69 -23.52
N CYS A 47 8.39 15.96 -24.54
CA CYS A 47 9.05 17.24 -24.67
C CYS A 47 8.07 18.40 -24.90
N THR A 48 7.05 18.20 -25.69
CA THR A 48 6.01 19.22 -25.93
C THR A 48 5.19 19.49 -24.66
N ASP A 49 4.98 18.44 -23.85
CA ASP A 49 4.24 18.47 -22.59
C ASP A 49 5.03 19.10 -21.41
N GLY A 50 6.28 19.50 -21.60
CA GLY A 50 7.00 20.35 -20.63
C GLY A 50 8.26 19.75 -20.01
N LEU A 51 8.60 18.51 -20.26
CA LEU A 51 9.85 17.88 -19.78
C LEU A 51 10.94 17.91 -20.88
N ASP A 52 12.21 17.79 -20.49
CA ASP A 52 13.35 17.56 -21.41
C ASP A 52 13.58 16.05 -21.53
N ALA A 53 12.78 15.37 -22.36
CA ALA A 53 12.85 13.92 -22.51
C ALA A 53 13.98 13.49 -23.41
N PHE A 54 14.67 12.41 -23.03
CA PHE A 54 15.73 11.78 -23.80
C PHE A 54 15.66 10.25 -23.72
N ILE A 55 16.09 9.58 -24.79
CA ILE A 55 16.14 8.13 -24.85
C ILE A 55 17.54 7.67 -24.39
N CYS A 56 17.55 6.70 -23.48
CA CYS A 56 18.75 6.06 -22.95
C CYS A 56 18.75 4.58 -23.32
N VAL A 57 19.64 4.20 -24.23
CA VAL A 57 19.75 2.83 -24.74
C VAL A 57 21.04 2.22 -24.23
N ASN A 58 20.94 1.10 -23.54
CA ASN A 58 22.09 0.31 -23.13
C ASN A 58 21.73 -1.17 -22.96
N ASP A 59 22.69 -2.05 -23.06
CA ASP A 59 22.58 -3.46 -22.69
C ASP A 59 22.82 -3.58 -21.18
N TRP A 60 21.76 -3.34 -20.42
CA TRP A 60 21.79 -3.28 -18.96
C TRP A 60 22.18 -4.63 -18.36
N SER A 61 23.43 -4.80 -17.97
CA SER A 61 23.96 -6.06 -17.45
C SER A 61 23.43 -6.38 -16.03
N CYS A 62 23.08 -5.37 -15.26
CA CYS A 62 22.54 -5.47 -13.90
C CYS A 62 21.80 -4.18 -13.49
N PRO A 63 20.95 -4.24 -12.44
CA PRO A 63 20.27 -3.06 -11.91
C PRO A 63 21.18 -1.93 -11.45
N ASP A 64 22.36 -2.22 -10.90
CA ASP A 64 23.30 -1.20 -10.40
C ASP A 64 23.76 -0.26 -11.51
N GLU A 65 24.05 -0.79 -12.69
CA GLU A 65 24.50 0.00 -13.85
C GLU A 65 23.43 1.03 -14.26
N LEU A 66 22.18 0.60 -14.32
CA LEU A 66 21.06 1.50 -14.62
C LEU A 66 20.86 2.52 -13.50
N ARG A 67 20.88 2.08 -12.24
CA ARG A 67 20.72 2.97 -11.08
C ARG A 67 21.80 4.07 -11.05
N ASP A 68 23.04 3.72 -11.31
CA ASP A 68 24.16 4.70 -11.35
C ASP A 68 23.99 5.70 -12.49
N SER A 69 23.48 5.24 -13.64
CA SER A 69 23.13 6.12 -14.75
C SER A 69 22.04 7.12 -14.38
N LEU A 70 20.95 6.65 -13.73
CA LEU A 70 19.87 7.51 -13.25
C LEU A 70 20.35 8.52 -12.21
N LYS A 71 21.20 8.11 -11.25
CA LYS A 71 21.85 9.02 -10.28
C LYS A 71 22.68 10.09 -10.98
N THR A 72 23.38 9.72 -12.04
CA THR A 72 24.19 10.66 -12.85
C THR A 72 23.30 11.66 -13.57
N TYR A 73 22.19 11.22 -14.17
CA TYR A 73 21.24 12.11 -14.82
C TYR A 73 20.50 13.01 -13.80
N TYR A 74 20.17 12.49 -12.62
CA TYR A 74 19.58 13.29 -11.53
C TYR A 74 20.47 14.48 -11.16
N ARG A 75 21.78 14.23 -10.97
CA ARG A 75 22.74 15.27 -10.60
C ARG A 75 23.04 16.25 -11.73
N ASN A 76 23.17 15.77 -12.96
CA ASN A 76 23.70 16.54 -14.09
C ASN A 76 22.63 17.15 -15.00
N ARG A 77 21.40 16.59 -14.98
CA ARG A 77 20.29 16.99 -15.85
C ARG A 77 18.99 17.29 -15.12
N SER A 78 19.01 17.35 -13.80
CA SER A 78 17.80 17.58 -12.98
C SER A 78 16.69 16.57 -13.33
N LEU A 79 17.01 15.27 -13.36
CA LEU A 79 16.08 14.21 -13.71
C LEU A 79 14.86 14.22 -12.76
N ALA A 80 13.65 14.28 -13.30
CA ALA A 80 12.40 14.20 -12.54
C ALA A 80 11.85 12.78 -12.48
N GLY A 81 12.07 11.99 -13.54
CA GLY A 81 11.54 10.63 -13.60
C GLY A 81 12.09 9.83 -14.78
N ALA A 82 11.72 8.56 -14.80
CA ALA A 82 12.09 7.63 -15.88
C ALA A 82 10.93 6.68 -16.22
N VAL A 83 10.94 6.16 -17.46
CA VAL A 83 10.10 5.02 -17.86
C VAL A 83 11.00 3.91 -18.42
N PHE A 84 10.77 2.69 -17.95
CA PHE A 84 11.49 1.49 -18.37
C PHE A 84 10.69 0.77 -19.45
N VAL A 85 11.21 0.70 -20.67
CA VAL A 85 10.50 0.15 -21.84
C VAL A 85 11.20 -1.11 -22.32
N GLY A 86 10.46 -2.22 -22.36
CA GLY A 86 10.99 -3.52 -22.77
C GLY A 86 11.62 -4.32 -21.63
N ASP A 87 12.67 -5.06 -21.94
CA ASP A 87 13.32 -5.98 -21.00
C ASP A 87 14.40 -5.27 -20.17
N VAL A 88 13.97 -4.53 -19.15
CA VAL A 88 14.85 -3.82 -18.21
C VAL A 88 15.00 -4.65 -16.93
N PRO A 89 16.22 -4.78 -16.35
CA PRO A 89 16.47 -5.58 -15.16
C PRO A 89 15.50 -5.32 -14.01
N ILE A 90 15.18 -6.37 -13.25
CA ILE A 90 14.27 -6.32 -12.13
C ILE A 90 15.04 -6.55 -10.83
N ALA A 91 15.02 -5.56 -9.95
CA ALA A 91 15.56 -5.67 -8.60
C ALA A 91 14.57 -6.37 -7.67
N MET A 92 14.99 -7.49 -7.09
CA MET A 92 14.24 -8.33 -6.17
C MET A 92 14.71 -8.02 -4.75
N ILE A 93 13.93 -7.24 -4.00
CA ILE A 93 14.34 -6.66 -2.72
C ILE A 93 13.98 -7.60 -1.57
N ARG A 94 14.97 -7.83 -0.71
CA ARG A 94 14.92 -8.66 0.50
C ARG A 94 15.27 -7.83 1.74
N LYS A 95 14.96 -8.37 2.92
CA LYS A 95 15.22 -7.72 4.23
C LYS A 95 14.61 -6.31 4.35
N ALA A 96 13.56 -6.05 3.57
CA ALA A 96 12.85 -4.77 3.47
C ALA A 96 11.33 -4.89 3.58
N GLN A 97 10.80 -6.04 4.05
CA GLN A 97 9.35 -6.28 4.09
C GLN A 97 8.59 -5.29 4.98
N HIS A 98 9.26 -4.62 5.92
CA HIS A 98 8.67 -3.54 6.72
C HIS A 98 8.35 -2.27 5.91
N LEU A 99 8.89 -2.13 4.70
CA LEU A 99 8.58 -1.04 3.76
C LEU A 99 7.35 -1.35 2.87
N THR A 100 6.76 -2.54 3.02
CA THR A 100 5.49 -2.91 2.40
C THR A 100 4.31 -2.68 3.34
N SER A 101 3.10 -2.68 2.81
CA SER A 101 1.89 -2.56 3.63
C SER A 101 1.53 -3.85 4.36
N ALA A 102 1.73 -5.02 3.74
CA ALA A 102 1.28 -6.31 4.27
C ALA A 102 2.26 -7.47 4.13
N PHE A 103 3.15 -7.46 3.15
CA PHE A 103 3.99 -8.60 2.80
C PHE A 103 4.96 -8.95 3.92
N LYS A 104 4.85 -10.19 4.43
CA LYS A 104 5.70 -10.71 5.51
C LYS A 104 5.89 -12.20 5.30
N MET A 105 6.99 -12.59 4.68
CA MET A 105 7.36 -13.99 4.44
C MET A 105 8.69 -14.30 5.13
N ASP A 106 8.89 -15.57 5.45
CA ASP A 106 10.18 -16.04 5.92
C ASP A 106 11.17 -16.10 4.75
N GLU A 107 12.15 -15.19 4.75
CA GLU A 107 13.14 -15.07 3.69
C GLU A 107 14.29 -16.08 3.78
N ASP A 108 14.48 -16.66 4.96
CA ASP A 108 15.57 -17.59 5.27
C ASP A 108 15.09 -19.04 5.44
N GLY A 109 13.79 -19.30 5.24
CA GLY A 109 13.12 -20.54 5.52
C GLY A 109 12.58 -21.30 4.31
N ALA A 110 11.31 -21.69 4.38
CA ALA A 110 10.67 -22.61 3.46
C ALA A 110 10.32 -22.03 2.09
N PHE A 111 10.34 -20.70 1.92
CA PHE A 111 9.90 -20.07 0.68
C PHE A 111 11.06 -19.84 -0.28
N PRO A 112 10.89 -20.14 -1.59
CA PRO A 112 11.86 -19.77 -2.62
C PRO A 112 12.17 -18.28 -2.60
N MET A 113 13.40 -17.92 -2.96
CA MET A 113 13.86 -16.52 -2.98
C MET A 113 12.98 -15.63 -3.88
N ARG A 114 12.50 -16.18 -5.00
CA ARG A 114 11.57 -15.51 -5.91
C ARG A 114 10.25 -15.10 -5.22
N GLU A 115 9.71 -15.96 -4.37
CA GLU A 115 8.43 -15.74 -3.69
C GLU A 115 8.58 -14.83 -2.45
N SER A 116 9.70 -14.95 -1.72
CA SER A 116 9.96 -14.20 -0.48
C SER A 116 10.60 -12.83 -0.71
N SER A 117 10.86 -12.43 -1.97
CA SER A 117 11.40 -11.12 -2.34
C SER A 117 10.33 -10.22 -2.94
N VAL A 118 10.51 -8.90 -2.85
CA VAL A 118 9.64 -7.89 -3.43
C VAL A 118 10.28 -7.33 -4.70
N PRO A 119 9.73 -7.56 -5.91
CA PRO A 119 10.19 -6.87 -7.11
C PRO A 119 9.83 -5.39 -6.97
N SER A 120 10.83 -4.49 -7.07
CA SER A 120 10.58 -3.09 -6.77
C SER A 120 11.47 -2.12 -7.52
N ASP A 121 10.82 -1.16 -8.20
CA ASP A 121 11.48 -0.04 -8.85
C ASP A 121 11.94 1.04 -7.85
N ARG A 122 11.64 0.90 -6.53
CA ARG A 122 12.25 1.72 -5.46
C ARG A 122 13.77 1.59 -5.45
N PHE A 123 14.31 0.51 -5.98
CA PHE A 123 15.73 0.37 -6.24
C PHE A 123 16.27 1.46 -7.17
N TYR A 124 15.47 1.89 -8.14
CA TYR A 124 15.87 2.85 -9.18
C TYR A 124 15.50 4.29 -8.89
N ASP A 125 14.49 4.53 -8.06
CA ASP A 125 13.92 5.87 -7.86
C ASP A 125 14.14 6.47 -6.47
N ASP A 126 14.59 5.67 -5.50
CA ASP A 126 15.03 6.12 -4.19
C ASP A 126 16.56 5.94 -4.08
N PHE A 127 17.28 7.05 -4.20
CA PHE A 127 18.74 7.01 -4.27
C PHE A 127 19.42 6.94 -2.92
N ASP A 128 18.71 7.22 -1.85
CA ASP A 128 19.21 7.17 -0.47
C ASP A 128 19.22 5.74 0.08
N LEU A 129 18.34 4.87 -0.40
CA LEU A 129 18.36 3.45 -0.04
C LEU A 129 19.67 2.80 -0.45
N LYS A 130 20.23 1.95 0.43
CA LYS A 130 21.46 1.19 0.20
C LYS A 130 21.14 -0.28 0.13
N PHE A 131 21.76 -0.97 -0.81
CA PHE A 131 21.49 -2.37 -1.06
C PHE A 131 22.78 -3.17 -1.18
N ASP A 132 22.76 -4.40 -0.63
CA ASP A 132 23.82 -5.39 -0.77
C ASP A 132 23.39 -6.42 -1.82
N TYR A 133 24.14 -6.56 -2.88
CA TYR A 133 23.91 -7.58 -3.91
C TYR A 133 24.03 -8.99 -3.34
N VAL A 134 23.07 -9.85 -3.65
CA VAL A 134 23.05 -11.25 -3.20
C VAL A 134 23.41 -12.19 -4.35
N CYS A 135 22.61 -12.24 -5.40
CA CYS A 135 22.84 -13.09 -6.57
C CYS A 135 21.93 -12.68 -7.73
N ARG A 136 22.23 -13.19 -8.91
CA ARG A 136 21.35 -13.20 -10.08
C ARG A 136 20.57 -14.51 -10.11
N ASP A 137 19.32 -14.50 -10.53
CA ASP A 137 18.53 -15.71 -10.71
C ASP A 137 19.13 -16.55 -11.87
N THR A 138 19.07 -17.87 -11.70
CA THR A 138 19.65 -18.80 -12.70
C THR A 138 18.65 -19.19 -13.80
N SER A 139 17.36 -19.13 -13.53
CA SER A 139 16.28 -19.44 -14.47
C SER A 139 15.69 -18.19 -15.10
N GLU A 140 15.45 -17.15 -14.30
CA GLU A 140 14.96 -15.84 -14.74
C GLU A 140 16.10 -14.83 -14.74
N THR A 141 16.91 -14.87 -15.80
CA THR A 141 18.19 -14.14 -15.87
C THR A 141 18.06 -12.61 -15.78
N ASN A 142 16.84 -12.08 -15.79
CA ASN A 142 16.57 -10.66 -15.58
C ASN A 142 16.24 -10.29 -14.13
N PHE A 143 16.25 -11.26 -13.18
CA PHE A 143 16.04 -11.02 -11.76
C PHE A 143 17.35 -10.97 -11.00
N PHE A 144 17.51 -9.94 -10.18
CA PHE A 144 18.70 -9.68 -9.36
C PHE A 144 18.28 -9.42 -7.92
N TYR A 145 18.79 -10.22 -6.98
CA TYR A 145 18.41 -10.17 -5.57
C TYR A 145 19.34 -9.25 -4.78
N TYR A 146 18.72 -8.42 -3.96
CA TYR A 146 19.40 -7.45 -3.10
C TYR A 146 18.82 -7.45 -1.69
N ASN A 147 19.67 -7.42 -0.68
CA ASN A 147 19.23 -7.12 0.68
C ASN A 147 19.25 -5.62 0.92
N LEU A 148 18.25 -5.08 1.60
CA LEU A 148 18.35 -3.73 2.16
C LEU A 148 19.48 -3.72 3.20
N ALA A 149 20.49 -2.88 2.98
CA ALA A 149 21.66 -2.80 3.86
C ALA A 149 21.28 -2.34 5.27
N PRO A 150 21.96 -2.80 6.33
CA PRO A 150 21.62 -2.42 7.71
C PRO A 150 21.63 -0.91 7.95
N GLU A 151 22.57 -0.19 7.33
CA GLU A 151 22.75 1.26 7.46
C GLU A 151 21.92 2.07 6.46
N SER A 152 21.06 1.41 5.69
CA SER A 152 20.12 2.09 4.80
C SER A 152 19.07 2.85 5.60
N PRO A 153 18.56 4.00 5.09
CA PRO A 153 17.29 4.51 5.56
C PRO A 153 16.24 3.39 5.60
N GLN A 154 15.44 3.36 6.66
CA GLN A 154 14.42 2.33 6.85
C GLN A 154 13.02 2.86 6.50
N TYR A 155 12.94 3.76 5.53
CA TYR A 155 11.75 4.38 4.94
C TYR A 155 12.02 4.70 3.48
N ILE A 156 10.97 4.94 2.71
CA ILE A 156 11.03 5.28 1.28
C ILE A 156 10.91 6.79 1.13
N SER A 157 11.81 7.39 0.32
CA SER A 157 11.81 8.81 -0.03
C SER A 157 12.32 8.98 -1.46
N CYS A 158 11.45 8.77 -2.44
CA CYS A 158 11.87 8.73 -3.84
C CYS A 158 12.37 10.09 -4.35
N ASP A 159 13.56 10.09 -4.95
CA ASP A 159 14.18 11.28 -5.59
C ASP A 159 13.54 11.59 -6.94
N ILE A 160 13.15 10.54 -7.68
CA ILE A 160 12.49 10.61 -8.97
C ILE A 160 11.27 9.71 -8.97
N TYR A 161 10.43 9.80 -9.98
CA TYR A 161 9.36 8.83 -10.20
C TYR A 161 9.70 7.87 -11.34
N THR A 162 9.12 6.66 -11.31
CA THR A 162 9.33 5.63 -12.33
C THR A 162 8.02 5.05 -12.84
N GLY A 163 8.07 4.48 -14.06
CA GLY A 163 7.01 3.66 -14.62
C GLY A 163 7.61 2.57 -15.51
N ARG A 164 6.82 1.53 -15.80
CA ARG A 164 7.26 0.35 -16.53
C ARG A 164 6.30 0.01 -17.69
N ILE A 165 6.86 -0.22 -18.88
CA ILE A 165 6.14 -0.69 -20.08
C ILE A 165 6.75 -2.04 -20.45
N LYS A 166 6.23 -3.12 -19.84
CA LYS A 166 6.71 -4.50 -20.03
C LYS A 166 5.64 -5.29 -20.79
N PRO A 167 5.90 -5.65 -22.07
CA PRO A 167 4.96 -6.46 -22.85
C PRO A 167 5.01 -7.92 -22.45
N SER A 168 3.97 -8.69 -22.83
CA SER A 168 3.98 -10.14 -22.71
C SER A 168 4.66 -10.78 -23.91
N VAL A 169 5.67 -11.60 -23.64
CA VAL A 169 6.34 -12.38 -24.69
C VAL A 169 5.45 -13.54 -25.17
N LYS A 170 4.67 -14.13 -24.26
CA LYS A 170 3.77 -15.27 -24.57
C LYS A 170 2.61 -14.89 -25.51
N ARG A 171 2.27 -13.60 -25.63
CA ARG A 171 1.25 -13.11 -26.57
C ARG A 171 1.77 -12.96 -28.01
N GLY A 172 3.07 -13.14 -28.23
CA GLY A 172 3.66 -13.32 -29.58
C GLY A 172 4.05 -12.06 -30.33
N ASP A 173 3.67 -10.85 -29.85
CA ASP A 173 4.01 -9.57 -30.51
C ASP A 173 4.45 -8.49 -29.48
N PRO A 174 5.53 -8.70 -28.75
CA PRO A 174 5.93 -7.78 -27.67
C PRO A 174 6.30 -6.38 -28.21
N TYR A 175 6.97 -6.29 -29.33
CA TYR A 175 7.34 -4.99 -29.90
C TYR A 175 6.15 -4.24 -30.51
N GLY A 176 5.20 -4.97 -31.10
CA GLY A 176 3.93 -4.37 -31.55
C GLY A 176 3.09 -3.84 -30.38
N GLU A 177 3.04 -4.54 -29.26
CA GLU A 177 2.38 -4.03 -28.02
C GLU A 177 3.05 -2.72 -27.56
N ILE A 178 4.37 -2.68 -27.46
CA ILE A 178 5.13 -1.47 -27.10
C ILE A 178 4.84 -0.33 -28.10
N SER A 179 4.92 -0.60 -29.40
CA SER A 179 4.73 0.41 -30.45
C SER A 179 3.32 1.02 -30.38
N ARG A 180 2.27 0.20 -30.30
CA ARG A 180 0.88 0.67 -30.15
C ARG A 180 0.71 1.50 -28.89
N TYR A 181 1.27 1.05 -27.77
CA TYR A 181 1.17 1.77 -26.50
C TYR A 181 1.88 3.13 -26.55
N LEU A 182 3.11 3.21 -27.05
CA LEU A 182 3.87 4.46 -27.16
C LEU A 182 3.15 5.50 -28.05
N LEU A 183 2.57 5.07 -29.15
CA LEU A 183 1.77 5.95 -30.01
C LEU A 183 0.51 6.45 -29.31
N LYS A 184 -0.17 5.58 -28.56
CA LYS A 184 -1.35 5.94 -27.74
C LYS A 184 -0.98 6.96 -26.66
N ALA A 185 0.12 6.72 -25.91
CA ALA A 185 0.62 7.63 -24.88
C ALA A 185 1.02 8.99 -25.47
N ALA A 186 1.72 9.00 -26.59
CA ALA A 186 2.08 10.23 -27.31
C ALA A 186 0.86 11.04 -27.75
N ALA A 187 -0.15 10.38 -28.32
CA ALA A 187 -1.38 11.03 -28.78
C ALA A 187 -2.17 11.66 -27.62
N ALA A 188 -2.21 11.00 -26.47
CA ALA A 188 -2.94 11.50 -25.30
C ALA A 188 -2.41 12.84 -24.76
N LYS A 189 -1.13 13.15 -24.96
CA LYS A 189 -0.52 14.40 -24.47
C LYS A 189 -0.99 15.65 -25.23
N SER A 190 -1.58 15.52 -26.39
CA SER A 190 -2.13 16.65 -27.16
C SER A 190 -3.58 16.99 -26.80
N GLY A 191 -4.24 16.16 -26.01
CA GLY A 191 -5.66 16.29 -25.66
C GLY A 191 -5.89 17.04 -24.36
N ARG A 192 -7.06 17.71 -24.25
CA ARG A 192 -7.56 18.22 -22.98
C ARG A 192 -8.48 17.17 -22.36
N ASN A 193 -8.13 16.68 -21.17
CA ASN A 193 -8.90 15.68 -20.43
C ASN A 193 -8.90 16.03 -18.92
N PRO A 194 -9.91 16.78 -18.42
CA PRO A 194 -10.06 16.99 -16.98
C PRO A 194 -10.45 15.66 -16.31
N LEU A 195 -10.16 15.50 -15.02
CA LEU A 195 -10.63 14.35 -14.24
C LEU A 195 -12.04 14.66 -13.74
N ASP A 196 -13.06 14.26 -14.48
CA ASP A 196 -14.47 14.52 -14.17
C ASP A 196 -15.38 13.27 -14.29
N HIS A 197 -14.79 12.10 -14.62
CA HIS A 197 -15.50 10.81 -14.64
C HIS A 197 -14.70 9.75 -13.88
N LEU A 198 -15.28 9.23 -12.80
CA LEU A 198 -14.65 8.18 -11.98
C LEU A 198 -15.62 7.03 -11.66
N VAL A 199 -15.04 5.86 -11.44
CA VAL A 199 -15.71 4.68 -10.90
C VAL A 199 -14.93 4.21 -9.68
N SER A 200 -15.63 3.95 -8.56
CA SER A 200 -15.08 3.22 -7.42
C SER A 200 -15.81 1.90 -7.27
N TYR A 201 -15.05 0.83 -7.18
CA TYR A 201 -15.57 -0.52 -7.00
C TYR A 201 -15.04 -1.15 -5.71
N SER A 202 -15.95 -1.70 -4.90
CA SER A 202 -15.63 -2.48 -3.70
C SER A 202 -16.01 -3.93 -3.91
N GLY A 203 -15.01 -4.79 -4.09
CA GLY A 203 -15.14 -6.23 -4.19
C GLY A 203 -15.45 -6.90 -2.85
N SER A 204 -15.63 -8.21 -2.85
CA SER A 204 -15.77 -9.01 -1.64
C SER A 204 -14.51 -8.91 -0.76
N GLY A 205 -14.67 -8.65 0.53
CA GLY A 205 -13.56 -8.54 1.49
C GLY A 205 -13.75 -7.47 2.55
N SER A 206 -12.66 -7.11 3.25
CA SER A 206 -12.72 -6.25 4.45
C SER A 206 -13.24 -4.84 4.18
N PHE A 207 -12.92 -4.24 3.05
CA PHE A 207 -13.36 -2.89 2.71
C PHE A 207 -14.87 -2.84 2.40
N SER A 208 -15.36 -3.79 1.62
CA SER A 208 -16.74 -3.86 1.14
C SER A 208 -17.76 -4.26 2.21
N ASN A 209 -17.32 -4.88 3.29
CA ASN A 209 -18.21 -5.34 4.37
C ASN A 209 -18.66 -4.23 5.32
N SER A 210 -18.46 -2.96 4.96
CA SER A 210 -18.83 -1.81 5.76
C SER A 210 -19.54 -0.75 4.90
N LEU A 211 -20.84 -0.58 5.12
CA LEU A 211 -21.58 0.54 4.51
C LEU A 211 -21.02 1.90 4.91
N ALA A 212 -20.45 2.02 6.12
CA ALA A 212 -19.79 3.25 6.55
C ALA A 212 -18.55 3.54 5.70
N ALA A 213 -17.68 2.53 5.43
CA ALA A 213 -16.51 2.70 4.58
C ALA A 213 -16.90 3.10 3.16
N TRP A 214 -17.91 2.47 2.59
CA TRP A 214 -18.41 2.82 1.26
C TRP A 214 -18.98 4.24 1.17
N LYS A 215 -19.79 4.66 2.17
CA LYS A 215 -20.26 6.04 2.27
C LYS A 215 -19.09 7.03 2.38
N ASP A 216 -18.10 6.72 3.20
CA ASP A 216 -16.97 7.59 3.45
C ASP A 216 -16.06 7.72 2.21
N GLU A 217 -15.93 6.67 1.40
CA GLU A 217 -15.25 6.69 0.10
C GLU A 217 -15.87 7.77 -0.82
N THR A 218 -17.20 7.86 -0.85
CA THR A 218 -17.90 8.90 -1.60
C THR A 218 -17.51 10.31 -1.13
N ILE A 219 -17.41 10.50 0.19
CA ILE A 219 -17.06 11.80 0.79
C ILE A 219 -15.61 12.15 0.45
N THR A 220 -14.67 11.22 0.65
CA THR A 220 -13.24 11.46 0.43
C THR A 220 -12.92 11.73 -1.04
N LEU A 221 -13.53 11.00 -1.98
CA LEU A 221 -13.35 11.26 -3.41
C LEU A 221 -13.98 12.60 -3.84
N LYS A 222 -15.11 12.99 -3.24
CA LYS A 222 -15.72 14.31 -3.50
C LYS A 222 -14.86 15.46 -2.98
N GLU A 223 -14.21 15.31 -1.83
CA GLU A 223 -13.28 16.32 -1.30
C GLU A 223 -12.12 16.58 -2.28
N GLN A 224 -11.61 15.51 -2.90
CA GLN A 224 -10.42 15.54 -3.74
C GLN A 224 -10.72 15.85 -5.22
N MET A 225 -11.85 15.36 -5.74
CA MET A 225 -12.22 15.43 -7.14
C MET A 225 -13.66 15.93 -7.33
N PRO A 226 -13.98 17.16 -6.88
CA PRO A 226 -15.36 17.66 -6.90
C PRO A 226 -15.98 17.74 -8.31
N ALA A 227 -15.16 17.86 -9.36
CA ALA A 227 -15.63 17.92 -10.74
C ALA A 227 -16.39 16.66 -11.15
N ALA A 228 -15.94 15.47 -10.70
CA ALA A 228 -16.61 14.19 -10.99
C ALA A 228 -18.00 14.08 -10.34
N PHE A 229 -18.33 14.93 -9.38
CA PHE A 229 -19.64 14.95 -8.71
C PHE A 229 -20.57 16.06 -9.25
N SER A 230 -20.21 16.70 -10.36
CA SER A 230 -20.99 17.78 -10.96
C SER A 230 -22.06 17.29 -11.94
N SER A 231 -21.99 16.03 -12.40
CA SER A 231 -22.96 15.39 -13.28
C SER A 231 -23.46 14.05 -12.72
N SER A 232 -24.56 13.56 -13.23
CA SER A 232 -25.20 12.31 -12.75
C SER A 232 -24.41 11.05 -13.08
N ASP A 233 -23.53 11.08 -14.05
CA ASP A 233 -22.73 9.97 -14.57
C ASP A 233 -21.22 10.16 -14.33
N GLY A 234 -20.82 11.28 -13.73
CA GLY A 234 -19.43 11.60 -13.46
C GLY A 234 -18.79 10.72 -12.37
N ALA A 235 -19.51 10.43 -11.29
CA ALA A 235 -19.01 9.53 -10.23
C ALA A 235 -19.98 8.36 -10.01
N LYS A 236 -19.47 7.13 -10.13
CA LYS A 236 -20.26 5.92 -9.92
C LYS A 236 -19.58 5.02 -8.90
N PHE A 237 -20.39 4.44 -8.03
CA PHE A 237 -19.94 3.57 -6.93
C PHE A 237 -20.63 2.22 -7.04
N TYR A 238 -19.84 1.15 -7.03
CA TYR A 238 -20.34 -0.22 -7.10
C TYR A 238 -19.80 -1.03 -5.92
N VAL A 239 -20.66 -1.86 -5.35
CA VAL A 239 -20.31 -2.86 -4.35
C VAL A 239 -20.72 -4.23 -4.87
N PHE A 240 -19.89 -5.23 -4.69
CA PHE A 240 -20.04 -6.57 -5.27
C PHE A 240 -21.44 -7.18 -5.06
N ALA A 241 -22.09 -6.92 -3.93
CA ALA A 241 -23.39 -7.49 -3.57
C ALA A 241 -24.59 -6.72 -4.15
N MET A 242 -24.37 -5.63 -4.89
CA MET A 242 -25.50 -4.83 -5.44
C MET A 242 -26.12 -5.42 -6.69
N TYR A 243 -25.34 -6.20 -7.46
CA TYR A 243 -25.78 -6.73 -8.75
C TYR A 243 -25.23 -8.13 -8.99
N PRO A 244 -26.05 -9.08 -9.49
CA PRO A 244 -25.59 -10.46 -9.70
C PRO A 244 -24.58 -10.59 -10.86
N ASN A 245 -24.59 -9.67 -11.83
CA ASN A 245 -23.71 -9.67 -13.00
C ASN A 245 -22.64 -8.57 -12.93
N MET A 246 -22.02 -8.39 -11.80
CA MET A 246 -21.06 -7.30 -11.54
C MET A 246 -19.90 -7.27 -12.57
N LYS A 247 -19.42 -8.44 -13.03
CA LYS A 247 -18.39 -8.53 -14.07
C LYS A 247 -18.78 -7.77 -15.33
N ASP A 248 -19.98 -8.01 -15.87
CA ASP A 248 -20.45 -7.36 -17.09
C ASP A 248 -20.62 -5.85 -16.92
N ILE A 249 -21.08 -5.42 -15.74
CA ILE A 249 -21.21 -4.01 -15.38
C ILE A 249 -19.85 -3.33 -15.41
N LEU A 250 -18.84 -3.92 -14.75
CA LEU A 250 -17.51 -3.33 -14.67
C LEU A 250 -16.79 -3.33 -16.03
N LEU A 251 -16.91 -4.42 -16.81
CA LEU A 251 -16.36 -4.46 -18.17
C LEU A 251 -16.98 -3.37 -19.06
N LYS A 252 -18.28 -3.11 -18.92
CA LYS A 252 -18.95 -2.00 -19.60
C LYS A 252 -18.46 -0.64 -19.11
N GLU A 253 -18.30 -0.46 -17.80
CA GLU A 253 -17.81 0.81 -17.25
C GLU A 253 -16.38 1.12 -17.72
N ILE A 254 -15.44 0.17 -17.64
CA ILE A 254 -14.06 0.41 -18.08
C ILE A 254 -13.92 0.63 -19.58
N ALA A 255 -14.90 0.22 -20.37
CA ALA A 255 -14.96 0.46 -21.82
C ALA A 255 -15.52 1.85 -22.18
N ARG A 256 -16.04 2.63 -21.23
CA ARG A 256 -16.58 3.98 -21.50
C ARG A 256 -15.49 4.92 -21.97
N ASP A 257 -15.76 5.64 -23.03
CA ASP A 257 -14.81 6.58 -23.67
C ASP A 257 -14.43 7.76 -22.76
N GLU A 258 -15.37 8.21 -21.95
CA GLU A 258 -15.24 9.35 -21.05
C GLU A 258 -14.63 8.99 -19.69
N LEU A 259 -14.48 7.71 -19.34
CA LEU A 259 -13.99 7.32 -18.02
C LEU A 259 -12.53 7.69 -17.84
N ASP A 260 -12.24 8.49 -16.81
CA ASP A 260 -10.91 8.98 -16.48
C ASP A 260 -10.19 8.07 -15.49
N LEU A 261 -10.85 7.73 -14.39
CA LEU A 261 -10.27 7.00 -13.28
C LEU A 261 -11.17 5.86 -12.81
N VAL A 262 -10.58 4.70 -12.58
CA VAL A 262 -11.22 3.62 -11.82
C VAL A 262 -10.38 3.22 -10.62
N LEU A 263 -11.04 3.04 -9.47
CA LEU A 263 -10.47 2.52 -8.24
C LEU A 263 -11.07 1.14 -7.97
N PHE A 264 -10.22 0.11 -7.89
CA PHE A 264 -10.62 -1.24 -7.55
C PHE A 264 -10.10 -1.61 -6.15
N HIS A 265 -11.01 -1.79 -5.19
CA HIS A 265 -10.72 -2.32 -3.86
C HIS A 265 -11.15 -3.78 -3.81
N GLU A 266 -10.22 -4.69 -4.09
CA GLU A 266 -10.55 -6.10 -4.29
C GLU A 266 -9.37 -7.02 -3.99
N HIS A 267 -9.59 -8.32 -4.04
CA HIS A 267 -8.52 -9.29 -4.06
C HIS A 267 -7.97 -9.48 -5.48
N GLY A 268 -6.71 -9.89 -5.60
CA GLY A 268 -6.08 -10.08 -6.90
C GLY A 268 -4.96 -11.10 -6.89
N VAL A 269 -4.67 -11.59 -8.09
CA VAL A 269 -3.46 -12.33 -8.48
C VAL A 269 -2.99 -11.77 -9.82
N PRO A 270 -1.80 -12.10 -10.34
CA PRO A 270 -1.31 -11.47 -11.56
C PRO A 270 -2.28 -11.53 -12.74
N GLU A 271 -2.95 -12.66 -12.91
CA GLU A 271 -3.84 -12.93 -14.06
C GLU A 271 -5.31 -12.62 -13.82
N ARG A 272 -5.68 -12.16 -12.59
CA ARG A 272 -7.10 -12.03 -12.25
C ARG A 272 -7.38 -10.96 -11.21
N GLN A 273 -8.46 -10.22 -11.42
CA GLN A 273 -9.18 -9.43 -10.42
C GLN A 273 -10.28 -10.30 -9.82
N TYR A 274 -10.34 -10.42 -8.49
CA TYR A 274 -11.41 -11.11 -7.79
C TYR A 274 -12.49 -10.11 -7.39
N LEU A 275 -13.55 -10.04 -8.18
CA LEU A 275 -14.65 -9.10 -7.93
C LEU A 275 -15.50 -9.53 -6.75
N THR A 276 -15.82 -10.81 -6.69
CA THR A 276 -16.62 -11.41 -5.62
C THR A 276 -16.13 -12.83 -5.38
N ASP A 277 -16.43 -13.39 -4.20
CA ASP A 277 -16.16 -14.80 -3.93
C ASP A 277 -17.10 -15.70 -4.74
N ILE A 278 -18.33 -15.24 -4.92
CA ILE A 278 -19.40 -15.89 -5.67
C ILE A 278 -20.33 -14.82 -6.24
N PRO A 279 -20.98 -15.04 -7.40
CA PRO A 279 -22.08 -14.20 -7.84
C PRO A 279 -23.19 -14.16 -6.80
N GLU A 280 -23.84 -13.02 -6.61
CA GLU A 280 -24.97 -12.93 -5.69
C GLU A 280 -26.12 -13.78 -6.22
N PRO A 281 -26.60 -14.80 -5.49
CA PRO A 281 -27.66 -15.67 -5.95
C PRO A 281 -29.03 -14.94 -6.01
N GLU A 282 -29.79 -15.21 -7.05
CA GLU A 282 -31.12 -14.62 -7.21
C GLU A 282 -32.22 -15.43 -6.49
N ASP A 283 -31.94 -16.72 -6.21
CA ASP A 283 -32.90 -17.66 -5.61
C ASP A 283 -32.22 -18.71 -4.71
N ILE A 284 -33.03 -19.57 -4.13
CA ILE A 284 -32.56 -20.65 -3.24
C ILE A 284 -31.65 -21.63 -3.96
N ASP A 285 -31.93 -21.95 -5.22
CA ASP A 285 -31.13 -22.91 -6.01
C ASP A 285 -29.73 -22.32 -6.28
N GLY A 286 -29.62 -21.01 -6.48
CA GLY A 286 -28.36 -20.29 -6.54
C GLY A 286 -27.55 -20.42 -5.25
N TYR A 287 -28.15 -20.26 -4.08
CA TYR A 287 -27.46 -20.45 -2.80
C TYR A 287 -26.96 -21.89 -2.60
N TYR A 288 -27.74 -22.91 -3.04
CA TYR A 288 -27.28 -24.29 -3.01
C TYR A 288 -26.10 -24.52 -3.96
N THR A 289 -26.15 -23.95 -5.16
CA THR A 289 -25.07 -24.03 -6.14
C THR A 289 -23.78 -23.44 -5.57
N ASP A 290 -23.86 -22.26 -4.97
CA ASP A 290 -22.76 -21.60 -4.30
C ASP A 290 -22.15 -22.45 -3.21
N ALA A 291 -22.97 -22.96 -2.30
CA ALA A 291 -22.49 -23.77 -1.18
C ALA A 291 -21.73 -25.02 -1.70
N ARG A 292 -22.27 -25.70 -2.71
CA ARG A 292 -21.63 -26.87 -3.32
C ARG A 292 -20.35 -26.52 -4.04
N TYR A 293 -20.32 -25.43 -4.80
CA TYR A 293 -19.12 -24.91 -5.45
C TYR A 293 -17.99 -24.65 -4.44
N ARG A 294 -18.27 -23.91 -3.36
CA ARG A 294 -17.29 -23.62 -2.31
C ARG A 294 -16.73 -24.90 -1.69
N LEU A 295 -17.57 -25.85 -1.38
CA LEU A 295 -17.15 -27.12 -0.78
C LEU A 295 -16.27 -27.94 -1.74
N ARG A 296 -16.66 -28.07 -3.01
CA ARG A 296 -15.85 -28.76 -4.04
C ARG A 296 -14.50 -28.09 -4.23
N ARG A 297 -14.47 -26.76 -4.34
CA ARG A 297 -13.23 -25.97 -4.46
C ARG A 297 -12.30 -26.20 -3.27
N GLN A 298 -12.83 -26.21 -2.04
CA GLN A 298 -12.03 -26.46 -0.84
C GLN A 298 -11.45 -27.89 -0.82
N LEU A 299 -12.24 -28.89 -1.22
CA LEU A 299 -11.78 -30.26 -1.32
C LEU A 299 -10.70 -30.44 -2.39
N ARG A 300 -10.86 -29.83 -3.58
CA ARG A 300 -9.81 -29.84 -4.63
C ARG A 300 -8.52 -29.14 -4.16
N THR A 301 -8.65 -28.04 -3.47
CA THR A 301 -7.49 -27.35 -2.88
C THR A 301 -6.77 -28.21 -1.85
N ALA A 302 -7.53 -28.90 -0.98
CA ALA A 302 -6.98 -29.81 0.02
C ALA A 302 -6.28 -31.01 -0.62
N ALA A 303 -6.89 -31.60 -1.64
CA ALA A 303 -6.30 -32.69 -2.43
C ALA A 303 -4.98 -32.28 -3.10
N GLY A 304 -4.96 -31.09 -3.74
CA GLY A 304 -3.75 -30.53 -4.35
C GLY A 304 -2.61 -30.29 -3.36
N ARG A 305 -2.93 -30.11 -2.07
CA ARG A 305 -1.97 -29.99 -0.96
C ARG A 305 -1.64 -31.32 -0.29
N GLY A 306 -2.16 -32.43 -0.79
CA GLY A 306 -1.96 -33.77 -0.20
C GLY A 306 -2.64 -33.97 1.16
N GLN A 307 -3.69 -33.20 1.47
CA GLN A 307 -4.46 -33.32 2.70
C GLN A 307 -5.49 -34.44 2.59
N ASP A 308 -5.90 -35.00 3.73
CA ASP A 308 -6.93 -36.04 3.80
C ASP A 308 -8.32 -35.45 3.52
N THR A 309 -8.81 -35.66 2.30
CA THR A 309 -10.11 -35.14 1.86
C THR A 309 -11.29 -35.85 2.54
N GLU A 310 -11.16 -37.12 2.94
CA GLU A 310 -12.23 -37.84 3.62
C GLU A 310 -12.42 -37.33 5.05
N ALA A 311 -11.32 -37.06 5.76
CA ALA A 311 -11.38 -36.41 7.06
C ALA A 311 -12.02 -35.02 6.97
N LEU A 312 -11.69 -34.24 5.92
CA LEU A 312 -12.25 -32.92 5.69
C LEU A 312 -13.75 -32.96 5.33
N LYS A 313 -14.20 -33.96 4.53
CA LYS A 313 -15.64 -34.19 4.26
C LYS A 313 -16.41 -34.48 5.54
N ALA A 314 -15.87 -35.35 6.39
CA ALA A 314 -16.50 -35.68 7.67
C ALA A 314 -16.61 -34.44 8.59
N GLU A 315 -15.59 -33.59 8.59
CA GLU A 315 -15.61 -32.32 9.31
C GLU A 315 -16.71 -31.39 8.78
N TYR A 316 -16.85 -31.23 7.47
CA TYR A 316 -17.87 -30.36 6.87
C TYR A 316 -19.28 -30.83 7.13
N ILE A 317 -19.53 -32.15 7.01
CA ILE A 317 -20.83 -32.73 7.35
C ILE A 317 -21.18 -32.41 8.80
N LYS A 318 -20.25 -32.61 9.73
CA LYS A 318 -20.46 -32.33 11.16
C LYS A 318 -20.64 -30.84 11.43
N LYS A 319 -19.82 -29.99 10.83
CA LYS A 319 -19.77 -28.55 11.10
C LYS A 319 -20.98 -27.80 10.51
N TYR A 320 -21.35 -28.17 9.29
CA TYR A 320 -22.38 -27.44 8.54
C TYR A 320 -23.74 -28.16 8.51
N GLY A 321 -23.81 -29.41 8.96
CA GLY A 321 -25.04 -30.22 8.91
C GLY A 321 -25.52 -30.54 7.51
N ILE A 322 -24.62 -30.59 6.51
CA ILE A 322 -24.93 -30.80 5.11
C ILE A 322 -25.06 -32.28 4.76
N PRO A 323 -25.84 -32.66 3.72
CA PRO A 323 -25.88 -34.05 3.22
C PRO A 323 -24.53 -34.46 2.65
N SER A 324 -24.12 -35.72 2.90
CA SER A 324 -22.88 -36.29 2.31
C SER A 324 -22.86 -36.23 0.78
N ALA A 325 -24.01 -36.38 0.15
CA ALA A 325 -24.18 -36.31 -1.30
C ALA A 325 -23.69 -34.96 -1.92
N TRP A 326 -23.58 -33.88 -1.13
CA TRP A 326 -23.02 -32.63 -1.63
C TRP A 326 -21.50 -32.67 -1.85
N LEU A 327 -20.84 -33.69 -1.30
CA LEU A 327 -19.38 -33.82 -1.30
C LEU A 327 -18.89 -35.07 -2.08
N GLU A 328 -19.83 -35.90 -2.63
CA GLU A 328 -19.47 -37.17 -3.25
C GLU A 328 -18.80 -36.96 -4.62
N ASP A 329 -19.25 -36.01 -5.41
CA ASP A 329 -18.81 -35.76 -6.79
C ASP A 329 -17.79 -34.61 -6.91
N TRP A 330 -17.07 -34.28 -5.86
CA TRP A 330 -16.22 -33.10 -5.82
C TRP A 330 -15.05 -33.13 -6.82
N ASP A 331 -14.60 -34.30 -7.24
CA ASP A 331 -13.51 -34.60 -8.18
C ASP A 331 -14.01 -35.06 -9.56
N ASP A 332 -15.34 -35.03 -9.81
CA ASP A 332 -15.90 -35.36 -11.13
C ASP A 332 -15.48 -34.27 -12.15
N PRO A 333 -14.85 -34.65 -13.30
CA PRO A 333 -14.44 -33.71 -14.34
C PRO A 333 -15.56 -32.83 -14.87
N LYS A 334 -16.82 -33.30 -14.81
CA LYS A 334 -17.98 -32.48 -15.21
C LYS A 334 -18.08 -31.23 -14.32
N TYR A 335 -17.97 -31.37 -13.01
CA TYR A 335 -18.04 -30.25 -12.10
C TYR A 335 -16.78 -29.39 -12.12
N GLU A 336 -15.64 -29.91 -12.54
CA GLU A 336 -14.45 -29.09 -12.75
C GLU A 336 -14.66 -28.03 -13.84
N VAL A 337 -15.31 -28.42 -14.95
CA VAL A 337 -15.66 -27.47 -16.03
C VAL A 337 -16.73 -26.47 -15.57
N GLU A 338 -17.80 -26.95 -14.93
CA GLU A 338 -18.86 -26.06 -14.40
C GLU A 338 -18.30 -25.07 -13.39
N ASP A 339 -17.50 -25.54 -12.45
CA ASP A 339 -16.90 -24.70 -11.42
C ASP A 339 -15.86 -23.72 -12.00
N SER A 340 -15.15 -24.08 -13.06
CA SER A 340 -14.23 -23.19 -13.77
C SER A 340 -14.97 -22.04 -14.47
N LEU A 341 -16.11 -22.35 -15.12
CA LEU A 341 -16.95 -21.31 -15.74
C LEU A 341 -17.57 -20.39 -14.68
N TYR A 342 -18.04 -20.97 -13.58
CA TYR A 342 -18.56 -20.23 -12.45
C TYR A 342 -17.50 -19.32 -11.84
N ASP A 343 -16.30 -19.85 -11.63
CA ASP A 343 -15.15 -19.07 -11.14
C ASP A 343 -14.79 -17.92 -12.08
N ALA A 344 -14.80 -18.17 -13.38
CA ALA A 344 -14.55 -17.12 -14.40
C ALA A 344 -15.58 -15.97 -14.36
N ALA A 345 -16.82 -16.23 -13.94
CA ALA A 345 -17.85 -15.20 -13.79
C ALA A 345 -17.61 -14.28 -12.57
N THR A 346 -16.83 -14.72 -11.58
CA THR A 346 -16.57 -13.99 -10.34
C THR A 346 -15.36 -13.06 -10.42
N GLY A 347 -14.69 -12.97 -11.56
CA GLY A 347 -13.50 -12.12 -11.72
C GLY A 347 -13.25 -11.69 -13.15
N ILE A 348 -12.43 -10.66 -13.31
CA ILE A 348 -11.93 -10.19 -14.61
C ILE A 348 -10.57 -10.85 -14.86
N MET A 349 -10.47 -11.58 -15.96
CA MET A 349 -9.26 -12.28 -16.40
C MET A 349 -8.51 -11.45 -17.47
N LEU A 350 -7.23 -11.75 -17.71
CA LEU A 350 -6.43 -11.08 -18.74
C LEU A 350 -7.12 -11.05 -20.11
N ASP A 351 -7.78 -12.14 -20.53
CA ASP A 351 -8.47 -12.20 -21.81
C ASP A 351 -9.77 -11.39 -21.86
N ASP A 352 -10.43 -11.18 -20.73
CA ASP A 352 -11.55 -10.25 -20.62
C ASP A 352 -11.08 -8.82 -20.87
N VAL A 353 -9.93 -8.45 -20.30
CA VAL A 353 -9.32 -7.13 -20.50
C VAL A 353 -8.94 -6.91 -21.96
N VAL A 354 -8.35 -7.92 -22.63
CA VAL A 354 -8.02 -7.84 -24.06
C VAL A 354 -9.28 -7.64 -24.91
N LYS A 355 -10.34 -8.41 -24.66
CA LYS A 355 -11.61 -8.30 -25.39
C LYS A 355 -12.33 -6.97 -25.17
N THR A 356 -12.26 -6.46 -23.94
CA THR A 356 -12.93 -5.20 -23.56
C THR A 356 -12.20 -3.99 -24.11
N ALA A 357 -10.87 -4.06 -24.21
CA ALA A 357 -10.00 -2.95 -24.61
C ALA A 357 -10.30 -1.68 -23.80
N PRO A 358 -9.91 -1.61 -22.51
CA PRO A 358 -10.34 -0.55 -21.59
C PRO A 358 -10.04 0.86 -22.10
N ASN A 359 -11.03 1.74 -22.02
CA ASN A 359 -10.90 3.16 -22.37
C ASN A 359 -10.62 4.06 -21.18
N VAL A 360 -10.79 3.56 -19.94
CA VAL A 360 -10.40 4.30 -18.73
C VAL A 360 -8.95 4.76 -18.83
N ARG A 361 -8.68 6.04 -18.55
CA ARG A 361 -7.34 6.61 -18.70
C ARG A 361 -6.37 6.07 -17.65
N MET A 362 -6.83 5.92 -16.42
CA MET A 362 -6.04 5.45 -15.28
C MET A 362 -6.83 4.46 -14.44
N ALA A 363 -6.22 3.32 -14.13
CA ALA A 363 -6.78 2.30 -13.24
C ALA A 363 -5.87 2.10 -12.03
N ILE A 364 -6.44 2.14 -10.82
CA ILE A 364 -5.74 1.88 -9.56
C ILE A 364 -6.27 0.57 -8.99
N PHE A 365 -5.39 -0.41 -8.84
CA PHE A 365 -5.69 -1.72 -8.28
C PHE A 365 -5.19 -1.78 -6.82
N ASP A 366 -6.07 -1.47 -5.87
CA ASP A 366 -5.85 -1.75 -4.45
C ASP A 366 -6.12 -3.25 -4.20
N ALA A 367 -5.27 -4.06 -4.80
CA ALA A 367 -5.37 -5.51 -4.90
C ALA A 367 -3.97 -6.14 -4.85
N CYS A 368 -3.91 -7.38 -4.36
CA CYS A 368 -2.67 -8.15 -4.32
C CYS A 368 -2.23 -8.54 -5.74
N TYR A 369 -0.95 -8.46 -6.05
CA TYR A 369 -0.27 -9.00 -7.25
C TYR A 369 -0.78 -8.51 -8.62
N ASN A 370 -1.78 -7.66 -8.73
CA ASN A 370 -2.29 -7.20 -10.02
C ASN A 370 -1.28 -6.36 -10.83
N GLY A 371 -0.19 -5.90 -10.20
CA GLY A 371 0.96 -5.26 -10.83
C GLY A 371 2.25 -6.07 -10.75
N ASP A 372 2.18 -7.39 -10.63
CA ASP A 372 3.36 -8.24 -10.50
C ASP A 372 4.08 -8.43 -11.84
N PHE A 373 5.02 -7.56 -12.09
CA PHE A 373 5.84 -7.58 -13.30
C PHE A 373 6.96 -8.64 -13.30
N ARG A 374 7.03 -9.53 -12.27
CA ARG A 374 7.81 -10.78 -12.38
C ARG A 374 7.16 -11.74 -13.37
N GLU A 375 5.85 -11.71 -13.47
CA GLU A 375 5.12 -12.55 -14.41
C GLU A 375 5.23 -12.02 -15.84
N ASP A 376 4.99 -12.88 -16.82
CA ASP A 376 5.00 -12.49 -18.24
C ASP A 376 3.92 -11.45 -18.53
N ASP A 377 2.76 -11.58 -17.90
CA ASP A 377 1.62 -10.66 -18.03
C ASP A 377 0.96 -10.45 -16.66
N CYS A 378 0.37 -9.28 -16.45
CA CYS A 378 -0.44 -9.00 -15.27
C CYS A 378 -1.56 -8.02 -15.59
N ILE A 379 -2.59 -7.99 -14.73
CA ILE A 379 -3.80 -7.18 -14.94
C ILE A 379 -3.46 -5.72 -15.26
N ALA A 380 -2.65 -5.05 -14.43
CA ALA A 380 -2.33 -3.64 -14.63
C ALA A 380 -1.59 -3.37 -15.96
N SER A 381 -0.64 -4.23 -16.35
CA SER A 381 0.01 -4.17 -17.66
C SER A 381 -0.98 -4.41 -18.79
N ARG A 382 -1.90 -5.38 -18.61
CA ARG A 382 -2.88 -5.73 -19.66
C ARG A 382 -3.87 -4.61 -19.93
N TYR A 383 -4.30 -3.87 -18.89
CA TYR A 383 -5.14 -2.68 -19.10
C TYR A 383 -4.46 -1.69 -20.05
N VAL A 384 -3.20 -1.37 -19.81
CA VAL A 384 -2.49 -0.34 -20.60
C VAL A 384 -2.01 -0.84 -21.96
N LEU A 385 -1.68 -2.13 -22.12
CA LEU A 385 -1.19 -2.70 -23.38
C LEU A 385 -2.30 -3.18 -24.33
N SER A 386 -3.55 -3.20 -23.88
CA SER A 386 -4.72 -3.45 -24.75
C SER A 386 -4.98 -2.28 -25.69
N ASP A 387 -5.79 -2.53 -26.75
CA ASP A 387 -6.05 -1.57 -27.83
C ASP A 387 -6.91 -0.35 -27.42
N GLY A 388 -7.47 -0.34 -26.19
CA GLY A 388 -8.24 0.78 -25.65
C GLY A 388 -7.39 2.03 -25.34
N LYS A 389 -7.96 2.97 -24.57
CA LYS A 389 -7.34 4.26 -24.28
C LYS A 389 -6.60 4.30 -22.92
N ALA A 390 -6.51 3.19 -22.20
CA ALA A 390 -5.84 3.14 -20.91
C ALA A 390 -4.34 3.46 -21.03
N LEU A 391 -3.86 4.35 -20.16
CA LEU A 391 -2.49 4.89 -20.20
C LEU A 391 -1.68 4.54 -18.95
N VAL A 392 -2.36 4.41 -17.80
CA VAL A 392 -1.72 4.17 -16.50
C VAL A 392 -2.46 3.09 -15.75
N GLY A 393 -1.74 2.07 -15.32
CA GLY A 393 -2.17 1.10 -14.33
C GLY A 393 -1.31 1.22 -13.09
N ILE A 394 -1.92 1.41 -11.92
CA ILE A 394 -1.22 1.34 -10.65
C ILE A 394 -1.51 -0.02 -10.04
N GLY A 395 -0.47 -0.83 -9.83
CA GLY A 395 -0.62 -2.18 -9.29
C GLY A 395 0.47 -2.55 -8.29
N ASN A 396 0.18 -3.55 -7.48
CA ASN A 396 1.09 -4.03 -6.45
C ASN A 396 1.77 -5.32 -6.91
N SER A 397 3.08 -5.41 -6.70
CA SER A 397 3.90 -6.55 -7.12
C SER A 397 3.88 -7.74 -6.15
N VAL A 398 3.35 -7.53 -4.94
CA VAL A 398 3.10 -8.55 -3.92
C VAL A 398 1.76 -8.28 -3.24
N ASN A 399 1.42 -9.04 -2.19
CA ASN A 399 0.18 -8.80 -1.45
C ASN A 399 0.19 -7.45 -0.71
N VAL A 400 -0.96 -6.80 -0.67
CA VAL A 400 -1.19 -5.47 -0.10
C VAL A 400 -2.31 -5.53 0.94
N LEU A 401 -2.31 -4.60 1.89
CA LEU A 401 -3.47 -4.35 2.74
C LEU A 401 -4.48 -3.47 2.02
N GLN A 402 -5.67 -3.99 1.76
CA GLN A 402 -6.82 -3.23 1.26
C GLN A 402 -7.30 -2.16 2.25
N ASP A 403 -6.79 -2.17 3.45
CA ASP A 403 -7.03 -1.18 4.50
C ASP A 403 -6.15 0.07 4.37
N LYS A 404 -5.22 0.10 3.42
CA LYS A 404 -4.47 1.31 3.07
C LYS A 404 -5.44 2.30 2.41
N SER A 405 -5.29 3.59 2.69
CA SER A 405 -5.98 4.61 1.93
C SER A 405 -5.32 4.74 0.55
N SER A 406 -5.91 4.09 -0.45
CA SER A 406 -5.48 4.18 -1.85
C SER A 406 -5.80 5.54 -2.48
N SER A 407 -6.53 6.39 -1.76
CA SER A 407 -6.88 7.74 -2.18
C SER A 407 -6.03 8.85 -1.55
N ASP A 408 -4.93 8.51 -0.87
CA ASP A 408 -4.03 9.50 -0.27
C ASP A 408 -3.49 10.47 -1.33
N LEU A 409 -3.74 11.78 -1.14
CA LEU A 409 -3.34 12.86 -2.06
C LEU A 409 -3.82 12.67 -3.51
N LEU A 410 -4.86 11.87 -3.74
CA LEU A 410 -5.32 11.50 -5.09
C LEU A 410 -5.82 12.73 -5.88
N GLY A 411 -6.33 13.75 -5.20
CA GLY A 411 -6.73 15.02 -5.82
C GLY A 411 -5.60 15.77 -6.50
N MET A 412 -4.32 15.44 -6.23
CA MET A 412 -3.19 15.96 -7.03
C MET A 412 -3.37 15.67 -8.52
N LEU A 413 -3.94 14.50 -8.88
CA LEU A 413 -4.21 14.15 -10.27
C LEU A 413 -5.21 15.11 -10.91
N ALA A 414 -6.29 15.45 -10.20
CA ALA A 414 -7.28 16.44 -10.67
C ALA A 414 -6.70 17.86 -10.78
N LEU A 415 -5.63 18.15 -10.06
CA LEU A 415 -4.90 19.43 -10.09
C LEU A 415 -3.75 19.43 -11.13
N GLY A 416 -3.69 18.41 -11.99
CA GLY A 416 -2.77 18.33 -13.12
C GLY A 416 -1.36 17.89 -12.78
N TYR A 417 -1.14 17.27 -11.62
CA TYR A 417 0.10 16.53 -11.38
C TYR A 417 0.08 15.23 -12.17
N SER A 418 1.24 14.81 -12.65
CA SER A 418 1.35 13.53 -13.35
C SER A 418 1.16 12.33 -12.40
N ALA A 419 0.83 11.18 -12.98
CA ALA A 419 0.75 9.92 -12.21
C ALA A 419 2.05 9.65 -11.44
N GLY A 420 3.21 9.93 -12.06
CA GLY A 420 4.52 9.82 -11.44
C GLY A 420 4.73 10.81 -10.29
N GLU A 421 4.37 12.08 -10.49
CA GLU A 421 4.48 13.11 -9.45
C GLU A 421 3.62 12.78 -8.22
N TRP A 422 2.39 12.28 -8.44
CA TRP A 422 1.52 11.82 -7.35
C TRP A 422 2.10 10.59 -6.68
N MET A 423 2.47 9.55 -7.44
CA MET A 423 2.99 8.28 -6.91
C MET A 423 4.27 8.50 -6.08
N GLN A 424 5.14 9.43 -6.47
CA GLN A 424 6.34 9.82 -5.71
C GLN A 424 6.03 10.28 -4.28
N GLN A 425 4.82 10.84 -4.04
CA GLN A 425 4.42 11.30 -2.71
C GLN A 425 3.81 10.20 -1.83
N VAL A 426 3.33 9.10 -2.43
CA VAL A 426 2.57 8.04 -1.73
C VAL A 426 3.20 6.65 -1.86
N ASN A 427 4.45 6.57 -2.28
CA ASN A 427 5.14 5.32 -2.57
C ASN A 427 5.28 4.38 -1.36
N ILE A 428 5.10 3.10 -1.67
CA ILE A 428 5.50 1.96 -0.84
C ILE A 428 6.35 1.01 -1.70
N LEU A 429 6.95 0.00 -1.08
CA LEU A 429 7.90 -0.88 -1.77
C LEU A 429 7.26 -1.64 -2.93
N GLU A 430 6.00 -2.08 -2.78
CA GLU A 430 5.29 -2.96 -3.71
C GLU A 430 4.44 -2.27 -4.78
N SER A 431 4.16 -0.97 -4.67
CA SER A 431 3.27 -0.27 -5.64
C SER A 431 4.04 0.36 -6.78
N HIS A 432 3.56 0.16 -8.01
CA HIS A 432 4.25 0.60 -9.24
C HIS A 432 3.30 1.15 -10.29
N ILE A 433 3.82 2.03 -11.12
CA ILE A 433 3.17 2.48 -12.36
C ILE A 433 3.51 1.51 -13.49
N LEU A 434 2.50 0.88 -14.07
CA LEU A 434 2.56 0.19 -15.35
C LEU A 434 2.01 1.16 -16.40
N GLY A 435 2.87 1.60 -17.34
CA GLY A 435 2.52 2.60 -18.34
C GLY A 435 3.29 3.91 -18.22
N ASP A 436 2.67 5.03 -18.65
CA ASP A 436 3.27 6.36 -18.77
C ASP A 436 3.22 7.14 -17.43
N PRO A 437 4.34 7.29 -16.69
CA PRO A 437 4.34 8.06 -15.46
C PRO A 437 4.19 9.56 -15.67
N THR A 438 4.36 10.05 -16.90
CA THR A 438 4.21 11.48 -17.22
C THR A 438 2.78 11.84 -17.63
N PHE A 439 1.85 10.87 -17.71
CA PHE A 439 0.44 11.14 -17.96
C PHE A 439 -0.14 12.02 -16.84
N HIS A 440 -0.90 13.04 -17.22
CA HIS A 440 -1.62 13.93 -16.30
C HIS A 440 -2.99 14.32 -16.87
N PHE A 441 -3.91 14.61 -15.97
CA PHE A 441 -5.18 15.23 -16.34
C PHE A 441 -5.04 16.73 -16.49
N THR A 442 -5.97 17.36 -17.20
CA THR A 442 -5.98 18.81 -17.35
C THR A 442 -6.46 19.47 -16.08
N ALA A 443 -5.62 20.30 -15.47
CA ALA A 443 -5.99 21.07 -14.29
C ALA A 443 -7.13 22.05 -14.57
N PRO A 444 -8.00 22.35 -13.59
CA PRO A 444 -8.93 23.46 -13.65
C PRO A 444 -8.19 24.80 -13.85
N GLU A 445 -8.81 25.74 -14.54
CA GLU A 445 -8.23 27.06 -14.75
C GLU A 445 -7.97 27.76 -13.40
N GLY A 446 -6.75 28.26 -13.20
CA GLY A 446 -6.34 28.91 -11.97
C GLY A 446 -6.07 27.97 -10.79
N ALA A 447 -6.06 26.66 -10.99
CA ALA A 447 -5.72 25.70 -9.94
C ALA A 447 -4.32 25.96 -9.37
N ALA A 448 -4.18 25.87 -8.06
CA ALA A 448 -2.87 25.95 -7.41
C ALA A 448 -2.09 24.64 -7.69
N LYS A 449 -0.91 24.77 -8.28
CA LYS A 449 0.04 23.68 -8.50
C LYS A 449 1.41 24.05 -7.91
N PRO A 450 1.64 23.83 -6.59
CA PRO A 450 2.94 24.07 -5.97
C PRO A 450 4.08 23.30 -6.65
N ASP A 451 5.26 23.91 -6.71
CA ASP A 451 6.47 23.24 -7.18
C ASP A 451 6.93 22.20 -6.16
N LEU A 452 6.84 20.91 -6.53
CA LEU A 452 7.17 19.76 -5.68
C LEU A 452 8.63 19.74 -5.21
N TYR A 453 9.50 20.45 -5.90
CA TYR A 453 10.94 20.45 -5.68
C TYR A 453 11.43 21.63 -4.81
N SER A 454 10.50 22.47 -4.35
CA SER A 454 10.86 23.55 -3.43
C SER A 454 11.30 22.99 -2.08
N THR A 455 12.46 23.45 -1.60
CA THR A 455 13.02 23.14 -0.27
C THR A 455 12.80 24.27 0.74
N ASP A 456 12.06 25.29 0.37
CA ASP A 456 11.76 26.43 1.26
C ASP A 456 10.57 26.11 2.18
N ILE A 457 10.83 26.03 3.47
CA ILE A 457 9.81 25.81 4.52
C ILE A 457 8.71 26.90 4.49
N ASN A 458 9.08 28.16 4.26
CA ASN A 458 8.09 29.26 4.22
C ASN A 458 7.22 29.18 2.98
N TYR A 459 7.78 28.72 1.86
CA TYR A 459 7.01 28.41 0.66
C TYR A 459 5.90 27.40 0.98
N TRP A 460 6.22 26.28 1.63
CA TRP A 460 5.26 25.25 1.97
C TRP A 460 4.28 25.66 3.05
N LYS A 461 4.72 26.42 4.07
CA LYS A 461 3.81 26.99 5.08
C LYS A 461 2.66 27.81 4.48
N LYS A 462 2.90 28.52 3.39
CA LYS A 462 1.87 29.28 2.67
C LYS A 462 0.71 28.36 2.20
N TYR A 463 1.02 27.13 1.77
CA TYR A 463 0.03 26.20 1.21
C TYR A 463 -0.74 25.39 2.27
N THR A 464 -0.47 25.60 3.55
CA THR A 464 -1.32 25.03 4.63
C THR A 464 -2.57 25.87 4.92
N ASP A 465 -2.72 27.03 4.28
CA ASP A 465 -3.86 27.95 4.44
C ASP A 465 -5.16 27.32 3.91
N ALA A 466 -6.28 27.53 4.63
CA ALA A 466 -7.58 26.92 4.34
C ALA A 466 -8.20 27.28 2.98
N LYS A 467 -7.67 28.29 2.27
CA LYS A 467 -8.12 28.63 0.91
C LYS A 467 -7.67 27.64 -0.16
N TYR A 468 -6.69 26.78 0.14
CA TYR A 468 -6.22 25.75 -0.79
C TYR A 468 -6.98 24.44 -0.62
N PRO A 469 -7.14 23.63 -1.70
CA PRO A 469 -7.74 22.29 -1.63
C PRO A 469 -7.04 21.40 -0.61
N CYS A 470 -7.78 20.40 -0.08
CA CYS A 470 -7.28 19.47 0.95
C CYS A 470 -5.97 18.79 0.56
N ASP A 471 -5.83 18.37 -0.71
CA ASP A 471 -4.62 17.69 -1.20
C ASP A 471 -3.40 18.61 -1.27
N ILE A 472 -3.58 19.87 -1.65
CA ILE A 472 -2.49 20.86 -1.62
C ILE A 472 -2.05 21.14 -0.18
N ARG A 473 -2.99 21.21 0.76
CA ARG A 473 -2.71 21.37 2.19
C ARG A 473 -2.04 20.14 2.76
N GLY A 474 -2.54 18.93 2.41
CA GLY A 474 -1.95 17.65 2.79
C GLY A 474 -0.52 17.48 2.25
N LEU A 475 -0.31 17.79 0.97
CA LEU A 475 1.01 17.81 0.34
C LEU A 475 1.95 18.79 1.04
N ALA A 476 1.49 20.00 1.37
CA ALA A 476 2.30 20.98 2.08
C ALA A 476 2.73 20.49 3.46
N LEU A 477 1.85 19.85 4.23
CA LEU A 477 2.18 19.23 5.52
C LEU A 477 3.20 18.09 5.35
N GLN A 478 3.07 17.28 4.32
CA GLN A 478 4.03 16.21 4.00
C GLN A 478 5.41 16.78 3.62
N LYS A 479 5.47 17.84 2.80
CA LYS A 479 6.72 18.50 2.46
C LYS A 479 7.38 19.17 3.67
N LEU A 480 6.59 19.80 4.54
CA LEU A 480 7.10 20.32 5.82
C LEU A 480 7.64 19.21 6.72
N PHE A 481 7.04 18.03 6.69
CA PHE A 481 7.55 16.84 7.40
C PHE A 481 8.89 16.38 6.81
N THR A 482 9.00 16.27 5.50
CA THR A 482 10.25 15.86 4.80
C THR A 482 11.37 16.87 5.05
N LEU A 483 11.05 18.16 5.13
CA LEU A 483 12.00 19.25 5.39
C LEU A 483 12.29 19.46 6.88
N ASP A 484 11.77 18.60 7.75
CA ASP A 484 11.97 18.65 9.20
C ASP A 484 11.60 20.03 9.82
N ALA A 485 10.46 20.57 9.39
CA ALA A 485 10.03 21.92 9.75
C ALA A 485 9.76 22.05 11.26
N PRO A 486 10.38 23.04 11.95
CA PRO A 486 10.17 23.23 13.38
C PRO A 486 8.70 23.49 13.73
N GLY A 487 8.20 22.86 14.82
CA GLY A 487 6.84 23.05 15.34
C GLY A 487 5.76 22.37 14.49
N LEU A 488 6.14 21.43 13.60
CA LEU A 488 5.18 20.76 12.72
C LEU A 488 4.16 19.92 13.51
N SER A 489 4.56 19.24 14.58
CA SER A 489 3.63 18.44 15.41
C SER A 489 2.45 19.30 15.93
N ASP A 490 2.72 20.49 16.43
CA ASP A 490 1.67 21.41 16.90
C ASP A 490 0.81 21.94 15.74
N LEU A 491 1.42 22.22 14.58
CA LEU A 491 0.67 22.60 13.37
C LEU A 491 -0.27 21.48 12.91
N LEU A 492 0.18 20.24 12.92
CA LEU A 492 -0.63 19.05 12.59
C LEU A 492 -1.82 18.91 13.55
N MET A 493 -1.60 19.05 14.86
CA MET A 493 -2.69 19.02 15.84
C MET A 493 -3.67 20.19 15.68
N LYS A 494 -3.17 21.38 15.35
CA LYS A 494 -4.04 22.54 15.05
C LYS A 494 -4.88 22.26 13.80
N THR A 495 -4.28 21.75 12.73
CA THR A 495 -4.97 21.41 11.48
C THR A 495 -5.99 20.29 11.70
N TRP A 496 -5.64 19.24 12.44
CA TRP A 496 -6.56 18.18 12.86
C TRP A 496 -7.83 18.72 13.51
N LYS A 497 -7.68 19.61 14.49
CA LYS A 497 -8.81 20.17 15.25
C LYS A 497 -9.68 21.18 14.48
N SER A 498 -9.11 21.79 13.45
CA SER A 498 -9.80 22.87 12.70
C SER A 498 -10.32 22.43 11.33
N SER A 499 -10.04 21.21 10.88
CA SER A 499 -10.47 20.72 9.57
C SER A 499 -11.65 19.78 9.67
N ASP A 500 -12.66 20.01 8.83
CA ASP A 500 -13.77 19.08 8.60
C ASP A 500 -13.47 18.10 7.46
N GLU A 501 -12.39 18.29 6.71
CA GLU A 501 -11.99 17.46 5.57
C GLU A 501 -11.38 16.14 6.04
N TYR A 502 -11.94 15.03 5.59
CA TYR A 502 -11.55 13.68 6.01
C TYR A 502 -10.11 13.36 5.62
N MET A 503 -9.75 13.67 4.38
CA MET A 503 -8.41 13.35 3.87
C MET A 503 -7.31 14.19 4.53
N LEU A 504 -7.59 15.45 4.85
CA LEU A 504 -6.61 16.30 5.55
C LEU A 504 -6.41 15.84 7.00
N ARG A 505 -7.47 15.42 7.70
CA ARG A 505 -7.34 14.83 9.04
C ARG A 505 -6.57 13.51 8.99
N LEU A 506 -6.84 12.66 7.99
CA LEU A 506 -6.08 11.42 7.79
C LEU A 506 -4.58 11.71 7.57
N GLN A 507 -4.25 12.71 6.75
CA GLN A 507 -2.86 13.13 6.56
C GLN A 507 -2.20 13.60 7.87
N CYS A 508 -2.93 14.37 8.70
CA CYS A 508 -2.44 14.76 10.04
C CYS A 508 -2.17 13.53 10.92
N MET A 509 -3.05 12.53 10.90
CA MET A 509 -2.87 11.29 11.65
C MET A 509 -1.64 10.50 11.18
N HIS A 510 -1.43 10.39 9.86
CA HIS A 510 -0.26 9.70 9.30
C HIS A 510 1.05 10.38 9.72
N LEU A 511 1.12 11.70 9.63
CA LEU A 511 2.33 12.45 9.96
C LEU A 511 2.60 12.52 11.48
N LEU A 512 1.56 12.73 12.31
CA LEU A 512 1.72 12.74 13.77
C LEU A 512 2.19 11.41 14.33
N ALA A 513 1.92 10.31 13.64
CA ALA A 513 2.40 8.99 14.01
C ALA A 513 3.94 8.86 14.09
N HIS A 514 4.68 9.82 13.52
CA HIS A 514 6.14 9.92 13.55
C HIS A 514 6.68 10.75 14.74
N TYR A 515 5.79 11.29 15.58
CA TYR A 515 6.18 12.05 16.76
C TYR A 515 5.90 11.27 18.05
N ASN A 516 6.77 11.43 19.04
CA ASN A 516 6.61 10.84 20.38
C ASN A 516 6.53 11.95 21.45
N ASP A 517 5.65 12.94 21.22
CA ASP A 517 5.50 14.14 22.06
C ASP A 517 4.12 14.24 22.75
N GLY A 518 3.35 13.18 22.72
CA GLY A 518 2.00 13.10 23.30
C GLY A 518 0.89 13.69 22.42
N ASN A 519 1.18 14.38 21.32
CA ASN A 519 0.16 14.87 20.39
C ASN A 519 -0.51 13.72 19.65
N TYR A 520 0.27 12.70 19.26
CA TYR A 520 -0.29 11.52 18.63
C TYR A 520 -1.28 10.76 19.54
N SER A 521 -0.93 10.55 20.81
CA SER A 521 -1.84 9.91 21.79
C SER A 521 -3.15 10.68 21.97
N LYS A 522 -3.09 12.02 22.00
CA LYS A 522 -4.29 12.89 22.04
C LYS A 522 -5.14 12.76 20.77
N LEU A 523 -4.47 12.76 19.59
CA LEU A 523 -5.16 12.57 18.31
C LEU A 523 -5.88 11.22 18.27
N LEU A 524 -5.24 10.13 18.73
CA LEU A 524 -5.85 8.80 18.74
C LEU A 524 -7.11 8.75 19.60
N LYS A 525 -7.11 9.44 20.75
CA LYS A 525 -8.31 9.58 21.60
C LYS A 525 -9.42 10.31 20.86
N ASP A 526 -9.14 11.48 20.30
CA ASP A 526 -10.13 12.26 19.55
C ASP A 526 -10.59 11.49 18.28
N GLY A 527 -9.67 10.82 17.59
CA GLY A 527 -9.93 10.08 16.36
C GLY A 527 -10.76 8.80 16.56
N ALA A 528 -10.83 8.27 17.77
CA ALA A 528 -11.71 7.14 18.07
C ALA A 528 -13.21 7.50 18.01
N ASP A 529 -13.53 8.80 17.93
CA ASP A 529 -14.89 9.36 17.73
C ASP A 529 -15.05 10.09 16.38
N ASP A 530 -14.09 9.99 15.48
CA ASP A 530 -14.08 10.70 14.19
C ASP A 530 -15.26 10.27 13.31
N PRO A 531 -15.93 11.18 12.57
CA PRO A 531 -16.99 10.81 11.63
C PRO A 531 -16.49 9.90 10.49
N TYR A 532 -15.20 9.97 10.13
CA TYR A 532 -14.59 9.09 9.13
C TYR A 532 -14.25 7.72 9.74
N GLU A 533 -14.92 6.67 9.31
CA GLU A 533 -14.75 5.31 9.89
C GLU A 533 -13.31 4.82 9.80
N PHE A 534 -12.60 5.12 8.71
CA PHE A 534 -11.19 4.74 8.56
C PHE A 534 -10.32 5.33 9.70
N ILE A 535 -10.50 6.60 10.04
CA ILE A 535 -9.81 7.25 11.16
C ILE A 535 -10.22 6.59 12.48
N ARG A 536 -11.54 6.33 12.72
CA ARG A 536 -12.00 5.68 13.97
C ARG A 536 -11.34 4.32 14.16
N ARG A 537 -11.39 3.45 13.16
CA ARG A 537 -10.82 2.09 13.29
C ARG A 537 -9.30 2.09 13.39
N LYS A 538 -8.60 2.99 12.67
CA LYS A 538 -7.14 3.13 12.81
C LYS A 538 -6.75 3.71 14.15
N SER A 539 -7.47 4.70 14.67
CA SER A 539 -7.26 5.22 16.02
C SER A 539 -7.43 4.11 17.06
N THR A 540 -8.53 3.35 16.96
CA THR A 540 -8.80 2.18 17.81
C THR A 540 -7.65 1.17 17.79
N PHE A 541 -7.18 0.81 16.59
CA PHE A 541 -6.07 -0.13 16.43
C PHE A 541 -4.75 0.40 17.03
N TYR A 542 -4.47 1.69 16.83
CA TYR A 542 -3.23 2.30 17.31
C TYR A 542 -3.24 2.62 18.81
N LEU A 543 -4.40 2.81 19.44
CA LEU A 543 -4.48 2.87 20.91
C LEU A 543 -3.83 1.65 21.56
N GLY A 544 -4.14 0.44 21.08
CA GLY A 544 -3.48 -0.76 21.57
C GLY A 544 -1.99 -0.86 21.21
N LYS A 545 -1.58 -0.39 20.03
CA LYS A 545 -0.16 -0.42 19.62
C LYS A 545 0.71 0.59 20.36
N VAL A 546 0.16 1.74 20.76
CA VAL A 546 0.82 2.72 21.65
C VAL A 546 0.90 2.14 23.06
N GLY A 547 -0.21 1.62 23.59
CA GLY A 547 -0.25 0.82 24.80
C GLY A 547 0.02 1.56 26.12
N GLU A 548 -0.33 2.86 26.22
CA GLU A 548 -0.39 3.54 27.51
C GLU A 548 -1.56 3.00 28.34
N ASP A 549 -1.43 2.84 29.65
CA ASP A 549 -2.43 2.19 30.50
C ASP A 549 -3.85 2.80 30.41
N TRP A 550 -3.93 4.14 30.31
CA TRP A 550 -5.22 4.84 30.17
C TRP A 550 -5.96 4.49 28.87
N MET A 551 -5.22 4.04 27.83
CA MET A 551 -5.79 3.66 26.54
C MET A 551 -6.60 2.37 26.62
N ALA A 552 -6.35 1.52 27.63
CA ALA A 552 -7.15 0.34 27.89
C ALA A 552 -8.61 0.69 28.23
N ASP A 553 -8.80 1.73 29.02
CA ASP A 553 -10.15 2.22 29.38
C ASP A 553 -10.83 2.91 28.19
N GLU A 554 -10.08 3.71 27.40
CA GLU A 554 -10.60 4.32 26.19
C GLU A 554 -10.99 3.26 25.15
N LEU A 555 -10.18 2.22 24.95
CA LEU A 555 -10.49 1.12 24.05
C LEU A 555 -11.76 0.37 24.46
N ALA A 556 -11.95 0.14 25.76
CA ALA A 556 -13.18 -0.44 26.30
C ALA A 556 -14.39 0.49 26.06
N ALA A 557 -14.21 1.81 26.21
CA ALA A 557 -15.24 2.80 25.87
C ALA A 557 -15.62 2.76 24.39
N VAL A 558 -14.62 2.68 23.49
CA VAL A 558 -14.84 2.55 22.04
C VAL A 558 -15.72 1.32 21.74
N TYR A 559 -15.36 0.15 22.29
CA TYR A 559 -16.16 -1.05 22.07
C TYR A 559 -17.60 -0.85 22.54
N MET A 560 -17.81 -0.29 23.72
CA MET A 560 -19.17 -0.08 24.27
C MET A 560 -20.04 0.84 23.41
N ARG A 561 -19.47 1.88 22.78
CA ARG A 561 -20.24 2.86 21.98
C ARG A 561 -20.32 2.56 20.49
N ASP A 562 -19.37 1.77 19.93
CA ASP A 562 -19.24 1.54 18.47
C ASP A 562 -19.07 0.05 18.09
N TYR A 563 -19.53 -0.89 18.94
CA TYR A 563 -19.43 -2.34 18.69
C TYR A 563 -20.20 -2.80 17.45
N ASN A 564 -21.18 -2.03 16.99
CA ASN A 564 -21.97 -2.28 15.79
C ASN A 564 -21.25 -1.84 14.50
N SER A 565 -20.18 -1.08 14.60
CA SER A 565 -19.23 -0.88 13.50
C SER A 565 -18.30 -2.08 13.43
N LEU A 566 -18.61 -3.05 12.56
CA LEU A 566 -17.91 -4.35 12.51
C LEU A 566 -16.37 -4.22 12.43
N ARG A 567 -15.88 -3.25 11.67
CA ARG A 567 -14.44 -3.03 11.49
C ARG A 567 -13.79 -2.38 12.71
N VAL A 568 -14.50 -1.50 13.43
CA VAL A 568 -14.04 -0.94 14.71
C VAL A 568 -13.99 -2.03 15.77
N ALA A 569 -15.07 -2.82 15.92
CA ALA A 569 -15.13 -3.94 16.86
C ALA A 569 -14.02 -4.99 16.59
N ALA A 570 -13.77 -5.32 15.32
CA ALA A 570 -12.68 -6.22 14.94
C ALA A 570 -11.31 -5.66 15.34
N ASN A 571 -11.06 -4.35 15.17
CA ASN A 571 -9.81 -3.73 15.59
C ASN A 571 -9.64 -3.72 17.13
N VAL A 572 -10.73 -3.53 17.91
CA VAL A 572 -10.68 -3.76 19.35
C VAL A 572 -10.26 -5.19 19.64
N GLY A 573 -10.89 -6.17 18.98
CA GLY A 573 -10.56 -7.59 19.11
C GLY A 573 -9.08 -7.92 18.85
N PHE A 574 -8.45 -7.26 17.86
CA PHE A 574 -7.04 -7.46 17.57
C PHE A 574 -6.10 -6.90 18.64
N VAL A 575 -6.49 -5.83 19.34
CA VAL A 575 -5.57 -5.13 20.27
C VAL A 575 -6.00 -5.15 21.73
N CYS A 576 -7.10 -5.80 22.09
CA CYS A 576 -7.60 -5.87 23.46
C CYS A 576 -6.59 -6.49 24.45
N ALA A 577 -5.71 -7.36 23.96
CA ALA A 577 -4.67 -8.02 24.75
C ALA A 577 -3.31 -7.26 24.80
N HIS A 578 -3.25 -6.02 24.28
CA HIS A 578 -2.00 -5.23 24.25
C HIS A 578 -1.72 -4.51 25.58
N PHE A 579 -2.43 -4.82 26.62
CA PHE A 579 -2.30 -4.20 27.96
C PHE A 579 -2.01 -5.27 29.02
N ALA A 580 -1.07 -5.00 29.90
CA ALA A 580 -0.69 -5.91 30.96
C ALA A 580 -1.87 -6.22 31.91
N ASP A 581 -1.78 -7.35 32.62
CA ASP A 581 -2.67 -7.75 33.70
C ASP A 581 -4.19 -7.75 33.35
N SER A 582 -4.51 -8.04 32.09
CA SER A 582 -5.88 -8.02 31.57
C SER A 582 -6.59 -6.67 31.82
N LEU A 583 -5.87 -5.57 31.78
CA LEU A 583 -6.37 -4.23 32.12
C LEU A 583 -7.56 -3.84 31.24
N PHE A 584 -7.52 -4.19 29.95
CA PHE A 584 -8.66 -3.97 29.02
C PHE A 584 -9.92 -4.70 29.49
N LEU A 585 -9.82 -6.00 29.81
CA LEU A 585 -11.00 -6.78 30.24
C LEU A 585 -11.59 -6.24 31.53
N LYS A 586 -10.76 -5.84 32.50
CA LYS A 586 -11.23 -5.21 33.75
C LYS A 586 -12.03 -3.92 33.48
N ASN A 587 -11.52 -3.09 32.57
CA ASN A 587 -12.20 -1.85 32.19
C ASN A 587 -13.50 -2.13 31.39
N PHE A 588 -13.47 -3.12 30.49
CA PHE A 588 -14.66 -3.54 29.75
C PHE A 588 -15.76 -4.05 30.71
N ASP A 589 -15.45 -4.94 31.62
CA ASP A 589 -16.43 -5.47 32.60
C ASP A 589 -17.02 -4.34 33.46
N ARG A 590 -16.18 -3.42 33.95
CA ARG A 590 -16.66 -2.24 34.69
C ARG A 590 -17.64 -1.37 33.88
N ARG A 591 -17.27 -1.05 32.63
CA ARG A 591 -18.11 -0.24 31.74
C ARG A 591 -19.40 -0.94 31.36
N LEU A 592 -19.40 -2.26 31.19
CA LEU A 592 -20.56 -3.06 30.93
C LEU A 592 -21.52 -3.02 32.13
N GLU A 593 -21.00 -3.11 33.37
CA GLU A 593 -21.81 -2.99 34.57
C GLU A 593 -22.49 -1.61 34.69
N GLU A 594 -21.79 -0.54 34.31
CA GLU A 594 -22.29 0.83 34.32
C GLU A 594 -23.29 1.11 33.16
N ALA A 595 -23.33 0.27 32.11
CA ALA A 595 -24.15 0.50 30.92
C ALA A 595 -25.64 0.15 31.14
N ALA A 596 -26.43 1.13 31.50
CA ALA A 596 -27.90 0.95 31.73
C ALA A 596 -28.67 0.63 30.42
N TRP A 597 -28.13 0.91 29.25
CA TRP A 597 -28.77 0.65 27.96
C TRP A 597 -28.62 -0.81 27.49
N VAL A 598 -27.74 -1.59 28.10
CA VAL A 598 -27.56 -3.01 27.76
C VAL A 598 -28.66 -3.82 28.48
N TYR A 599 -29.58 -4.37 27.70
CA TYR A 599 -30.72 -5.13 28.22
C TYR A 599 -30.31 -6.46 28.86
N ASP A 600 -29.44 -7.22 28.17
CA ASP A 600 -28.89 -8.51 28.61
C ASP A 600 -27.38 -8.44 28.65
N LYS A 601 -26.80 -8.15 29.80
CA LYS A 601 -25.35 -7.97 30.00
C LYS A 601 -24.60 -9.27 29.85
N ASP A 602 -25.17 -10.40 30.24
CA ASP A 602 -24.52 -11.70 30.12
C ASP A 602 -24.36 -12.10 28.64
N SER A 603 -25.43 -11.98 27.85
CA SER A 603 -25.39 -12.24 26.41
C SER A 603 -24.47 -11.26 25.67
N PHE A 604 -24.48 -9.97 26.05
CA PHE A 604 -23.57 -8.98 25.48
C PHE A 604 -22.11 -9.33 25.77
N ARG A 605 -21.80 -9.70 27.01
CA ARG A 605 -20.47 -10.12 27.45
C ARG A 605 -20.00 -11.37 26.69
N GLU A 606 -20.85 -12.37 26.53
CA GLU A 606 -20.53 -13.61 25.79
C GLU A 606 -20.13 -13.29 24.34
N LYS A 607 -20.91 -12.45 23.64
CA LYS A 607 -20.61 -12.01 22.27
C LYS A 607 -19.30 -11.21 22.18
N ALA A 608 -19.07 -10.30 23.13
CA ALA A 608 -17.84 -9.54 23.20
C ALA A 608 -16.62 -10.45 23.43
N MET A 609 -16.74 -11.40 24.36
CA MET A 609 -15.68 -12.38 24.65
C MET A 609 -15.38 -13.29 23.46
N ALA A 610 -16.35 -13.61 22.62
CA ALA A 610 -16.11 -14.30 21.35
C ALA A 610 -15.17 -13.49 20.41
N THR A 611 -15.25 -12.16 20.44
CA THR A 611 -14.34 -11.26 19.70
C THR A 611 -12.95 -11.20 20.34
N PHE A 612 -12.84 -11.20 21.67
CA PHE A 612 -11.59 -10.96 22.39
C PHE A 612 -10.76 -12.24 22.64
N SER A 613 -11.42 -13.40 22.73
CA SER A 613 -10.82 -14.64 23.23
C SER A 613 -9.57 -15.10 22.46
N LEU A 614 -9.56 -14.95 21.13
CA LEU A 614 -8.43 -15.34 20.29
C LEU A 614 -7.18 -14.52 20.64
N ALA A 615 -7.31 -13.19 20.69
CA ALA A 615 -6.18 -12.30 21.00
C ALA A 615 -5.65 -12.55 22.42
N CYS A 616 -6.53 -12.73 23.41
CA CYS A 616 -6.16 -13.07 24.79
C CYS A 616 -5.46 -14.44 24.87
N SER A 617 -5.90 -15.42 24.10
CA SER A 617 -5.25 -16.74 24.05
C SER A 617 -3.85 -16.69 23.45
N ILE A 618 -3.67 -15.95 22.34
CA ILE A 618 -2.36 -15.77 21.69
C ILE A 618 -1.42 -15.00 22.62
N GLU A 619 -1.90 -13.93 23.24
CA GLU A 619 -1.09 -13.14 24.22
C GLU A 619 -0.66 -14.01 25.41
N SER A 620 -1.55 -14.81 25.98
CA SER A 620 -1.21 -15.73 27.07
C SER A 620 -0.14 -16.74 26.68
N GLY A 621 -0.17 -17.25 25.43
CA GLY A 621 0.89 -18.10 24.87
C GLY A 621 2.21 -17.34 24.70
N THR A 622 2.13 -16.10 24.22
CA THR A 622 3.28 -15.19 24.08
C THR A 622 3.93 -14.89 25.43
N GLY A 623 3.15 -14.61 26.46
CA GLY A 623 3.65 -14.34 27.80
C GLY A 623 4.46 -15.49 28.40
N LYS A 624 4.07 -16.73 28.10
CA LYS A 624 4.77 -17.93 28.58
C LYS A 624 6.21 -18.03 28.10
N ILE A 625 6.53 -17.55 26.88
CA ILE A 625 7.90 -17.63 26.36
C ILE A 625 8.90 -16.79 27.16
N PHE A 626 8.44 -15.77 27.90
CA PHE A 626 9.27 -14.93 28.73
C PHE A 626 9.38 -15.44 30.18
N THR A 627 8.48 -16.33 30.61
CA THR A 627 8.44 -16.85 31.99
C THR A 627 8.92 -18.30 32.10
N ASP A 628 8.82 -19.07 31.03
CA ASP A 628 9.25 -20.48 30.95
C ASP A 628 10.36 -20.66 29.91
N LYS A 629 11.59 -20.93 30.36
CA LYS A 629 12.74 -21.19 29.47
C LYS A 629 12.53 -22.38 28.53
N ASN A 630 11.68 -23.32 28.91
CA ASN A 630 11.37 -24.53 28.13
C ASN A 630 10.08 -24.38 27.30
N ALA A 631 9.51 -23.18 27.19
CA ALA A 631 8.29 -22.95 26.42
C ALA A 631 8.46 -23.42 24.97
N ARG A 632 7.48 -24.22 24.51
CA ARG A 632 7.43 -24.70 23.13
C ARG A 632 6.92 -23.61 22.22
N GLY A 633 7.38 -23.58 20.96
CA GLY A 633 6.91 -22.66 19.94
C GLY A 633 7.43 -21.23 20.09
N LYS A 634 8.58 -20.99 20.73
CA LYS A 634 9.18 -19.64 20.89
C LYS A 634 9.18 -18.86 19.56
N ASN A 635 9.70 -19.45 18.48
CA ASN A 635 9.78 -18.79 17.17
C ASN A 635 8.39 -18.40 16.64
N PHE A 636 7.38 -19.27 16.77
CA PHE A 636 6.02 -18.97 16.34
C PHE A 636 5.43 -17.73 17.05
N TYR A 637 5.59 -17.64 18.37
CA TYR A 637 5.08 -16.50 19.13
C TYR A 637 5.90 -15.24 18.89
N ILE A 638 7.22 -15.35 18.74
CA ILE A 638 8.10 -14.20 18.45
C ILE A 638 7.78 -13.64 17.07
N SER A 639 7.79 -14.45 16.02
CA SER A 639 7.46 -13.99 14.66
C SER A 639 6.03 -13.44 14.56
N GLY A 640 5.09 -14.00 15.32
CA GLY A 640 3.71 -13.49 15.42
C GLY A 640 3.62 -12.06 15.95
N MET A 641 4.59 -11.62 16.77
CA MET A 641 4.65 -10.24 17.28
C MET A 641 5.00 -9.19 16.20
N ARG A 642 5.43 -9.58 15.01
CA ARG A 642 5.50 -8.65 13.86
C ARG A 642 4.14 -8.05 13.52
N ASN A 643 3.07 -8.83 13.68
CA ASN A 643 1.69 -8.37 13.47
C ASN A 643 1.09 -7.76 14.74
N ASN A 644 1.42 -8.34 15.90
CA ASN A 644 0.88 -7.96 17.21
C ASN A 644 2.02 -7.58 18.18
N PRO A 645 2.69 -6.43 17.98
CA PRO A 645 3.75 -5.95 18.87
C PRO A 645 3.12 -5.52 20.21
N TYR A 646 3.04 -6.46 21.15
CA TYR A 646 2.50 -6.23 22.49
C TYR A 646 3.43 -5.30 23.30
N PRO A 647 3.00 -4.08 23.68
CA PRO A 647 3.83 -3.09 24.36
C PRO A 647 4.55 -3.64 25.60
N GLN A 648 3.87 -4.49 26.39
CA GLN A 648 4.41 -5.12 27.60
C GLN A 648 5.62 -6.05 27.35
N TYR A 649 5.82 -6.51 26.11
CA TYR A 649 6.93 -7.42 25.78
C TYR A 649 8.11 -6.76 25.05
N ALA A 650 8.10 -5.45 24.82
CA ALA A 650 9.20 -4.76 24.15
C ALA A 650 10.55 -4.94 24.88
N MET A 651 10.61 -4.66 26.18
CA MET A 651 11.83 -4.81 26.96
C MET A 651 12.18 -6.28 27.25
N PRO A 652 11.24 -7.20 27.53
CA PRO A 652 11.52 -8.64 27.58
C PRO A 652 12.13 -9.20 26.28
N LEU A 653 11.66 -8.78 25.10
CA LEU A 653 12.27 -9.14 23.81
C LEU A 653 13.73 -8.68 23.71
N LEU A 654 14.01 -7.43 24.10
CA LEU A 654 15.39 -6.92 24.11
C LEU A 654 16.28 -7.71 25.09
N SER A 655 15.72 -8.22 26.19
CA SER A 655 16.44 -9.09 27.11
C SER A 655 16.82 -10.43 26.45
N LEU A 656 15.95 -11.01 25.63
CA LEU A 656 16.28 -12.21 24.83
C LEU A 656 17.36 -11.93 23.78
N VAL A 657 17.33 -10.75 23.13
CA VAL A 657 18.41 -10.34 22.20
C VAL A 657 19.77 -10.30 22.91
N LYS A 658 19.80 -9.87 24.17
CA LYS A 658 21.02 -9.76 25.00
C LYS A 658 21.46 -11.10 25.62
N ASP A 659 20.61 -12.10 25.66
CA ASP A 659 20.92 -13.39 26.29
C ASP A 659 21.79 -14.26 25.37
N ASN A 660 23.08 -14.38 25.72
CA ASN A 660 24.03 -15.21 24.97
C ASN A 660 23.78 -16.73 25.10
N SER A 661 22.85 -17.16 25.92
CA SER A 661 22.46 -18.57 26.04
C SER A 661 21.43 -18.96 24.94
N GLU A 662 20.78 -17.98 24.32
CA GLU A 662 19.86 -18.19 23.20
C GLU A 662 20.64 -18.27 21.86
N SER A 663 20.05 -18.96 20.88
CA SER A 663 20.66 -19.12 19.56
C SER A 663 20.78 -17.77 18.82
N THR A 664 21.78 -17.63 17.95
CA THR A 664 21.93 -16.45 17.08
C THR A 664 20.67 -16.20 16.27
N ALA A 665 20.05 -17.25 15.69
CA ALA A 665 18.82 -17.12 14.91
C ALA A 665 17.67 -16.52 15.73
N LEU A 666 17.41 -17.02 16.94
CA LEU A 666 16.35 -16.50 17.81
C LEU A 666 16.61 -15.04 18.21
N ARG A 667 17.86 -14.70 18.53
CA ARG A 667 18.28 -13.35 18.92
C ARG A 667 18.08 -12.38 17.75
N THR A 668 18.41 -12.80 16.52
CA THR A 668 18.19 -12.00 15.29
C THR A 668 16.71 -11.79 15.04
N GLU A 669 15.89 -12.84 15.18
CA GLU A 669 14.42 -12.75 15.04
C GLU A 669 13.81 -11.81 16.09
N CYS A 670 14.25 -11.89 17.35
CA CYS A 670 13.83 -10.94 18.39
C CYS A 670 14.21 -9.49 18.05
N ALA A 671 15.42 -9.28 17.50
CA ALA A 671 15.89 -7.96 17.08
C ALA A 671 15.02 -7.42 15.92
N GLU A 672 14.68 -8.26 14.95
CA GLU A 672 13.81 -7.91 13.83
C GLU A 672 12.39 -7.52 14.30
N VAL A 673 11.82 -8.34 15.19
CA VAL A 673 10.49 -8.11 15.75
C VAL A 673 10.41 -6.79 16.52
N LEU A 674 11.46 -6.41 17.27
CA LEU A 674 11.52 -5.10 17.94
C LEU A 674 11.36 -3.93 16.98
N GLY A 675 11.76 -4.08 15.72
CA GLY A 675 11.57 -3.07 14.66
C GLY A 675 10.10 -2.81 14.27
N TRP A 676 9.14 -3.63 14.75
CA TRP A 676 7.71 -3.44 14.54
C TRP A 676 7.02 -2.66 15.66
N PHE A 677 7.76 -2.30 16.74
CA PHE A 677 7.26 -1.49 17.85
C PHE A 677 7.27 0.02 17.58
N VAL A 678 7.12 0.41 16.32
CA VAL A 678 7.18 1.81 15.84
C VAL A 678 6.09 2.73 16.41
N ARG A 679 5.07 2.19 17.07
CA ARG A 679 4.02 2.97 17.76
C ARG A 679 4.11 2.91 19.29
N TYR A 680 4.91 2.02 19.83
CA TYR A 680 5.07 1.82 21.27
C TYR A 680 5.41 3.14 21.99
N HIS A 681 4.69 3.46 23.07
CA HIS A 681 4.92 4.71 23.81
C HIS A 681 6.35 4.84 24.37
N GLY A 682 6.93 3.72 24.85
CA GLY A 682 8.29 3.64 25.40
C GLY A 682 9.38 3.45 24.32
N ARG A 683 9.16 3.83 23.07
CA ARG A 683 10.17 3.60 22.01
C ARG A 683 11.43 4.42 22.15
N ARG A 684 11.41 5.59 22.85
CA ARG A 684 12.63 6.35 23.17
C ARG A 684 13.56 5.57 24.09
N GLU A 685 12.99 4.98 25.13
CA GLU A 685 13.70 4.11 26.09
C GLU A 685 14.23 2.86 25.38
N LEU A 686 13.45 2.28 24.49
CA LEU A 686 13.86 1.12 23.69
C LEU A 686 15.05 1.48 22.77
N ILE A 687 15.00 2.61 22.04
CA ILE A 687 16.10 3.11 21.21
C ILE A 687 17.36 3.32 22.04
N SER A 688 17.24 3.97 23.22
CA SER A 688 18.38 4.18 24.13
C SER A 688 19.00 2.85 24.55
N ALA A 689 18.18 1.89 24.98
CA ALA A 689 18.64 0.58 25.44
C ALA A 689 19.28 -0.29 24.33
N ILE A 690 18.82 -0.12 23.07
CA ILE A 690 19.45 -0.74 21.89
C ILE A 690 20.79 -0.05 21.59
N THR A 691 20.85 1.28 21.64
CA THR A 691 22.06 2.06 21.40
C THR A 691 23.15 1.70 22.43
N ASP A 692 22.79 1.69 23.72
CA ASP A 692 23.70 1.31 24.80
C ASP A 692 24.29 -0.10 24.61
N TYR A 693 23.45 -1.05 24.12
CA TYR A 693 23.89 -2.40 23.82
C TYR A 693 24.84 -2.48 22.62
N LEU A 694 24.53 -1.76 21.54
CA LEU A 694 25.39 -1.67 20.35
C LEU A 694 26.77 -1.06 20.66
N GLU A 695 26.83 -0.11 21.61
CA GLU A 695 28.03 0.65 22.00
C GLU A 695 28.77 0.02 23.17
N SER A 696 28.21 -0.97 23.87
CA SER A 696 28.77 -1.58 25.10
C SER A 696 30.11 -2.30 24.91
N GLY A 697 30.55 -2.52 23.68
CA GLY A 697 31.72 -3.36 23.38
C GLY A 697 31.52 -4.86 23.64
N THR A 698 30.29 -5.27 23.99
CA THR A 698 29.94 -6.68 24.18
C THR A 698 30.02 -7.41 22.84
N SER A 699 30.72 -8.55 22.80
CA SER A 699 30.78 -9.39 21.60
C SER A 699 29.40 -9.91 21.27
N MET A 700 28.95 -9.64 20.06
CA MET A 700 27.68 -10.15 19.52
C MET A 700 27.85 -10.67 18.09
N PRO A 701 27.07 -11.66 17.64
CA PRO A 701 27.07 -12.10 16.25
C PRO A 701 26.74 -10.95 15.29
N ARG A 702 27.33 -10.99 14.10
CA ARG A 702 27.16 -9.93 13.09
C ARG A 702 25.66 -9.79 12.70
N GLU A 703 24.97 -10.90 12.53
CA GLU A 703 23.54 -10.95 12.16
C GLU A 703 22.66 -10.21 13.19
N VAL A 704 22.94 -10.40 14.48
CA VAL A 704 22.24 -9.71 15.58
C VAL A 704 22.53 -8.22 15.56
N ARG A 705 23.81 -7.85 15.33
CA ARG A 705 24.23 -6.46 15.25
C ARG A 705 23.54 -5.73 14.07
N ASP A 706 23.62 -6.33 12.89
CA ASP A 706 23.07 -5.77 11.66
C ASP A 706 21.56 -5.56 11.80
N GLU A 707 20.85 -6.53 12.37
CA GLU A 707 19.40 -6.40 12.58
C GLU A 707 19.04 -5.35 13.66
N LEU A 708 19.83 -5.22 14.72
CA LEU A 708 19.65 -4.15 15.71
C LEU A 708 19.87 -2.76 15.11
N VAL A 709 20.83 -2.61 14.17
CA VAL A 709 21.06 -1.33 13.47
C VAL A 709 19.83 -0.97 12.63
N LYS A 710 19.26 -1.91 11.86
CA LYS A 710 18.01 -1.72 11.12
C LYS A 710 16.84 -1.37 12.02
N THR A 711 16.66 -2.13 13.09
CA THR A 711 15.61 -1.92 14.07
C THR A 711 15.69 -0.53 14.70
N LYS A 712 16.89 -0.09 15.10
CA LYS A 712 17.12 1.26 15.61
C LYS A 712 16.69 2.31 14.57
N GLY A 713 17.13 2.19 13.32
CA GLY A 713 16.76 3.11 12.24
C GLY A 713 15.24 3.19 12.00
N ARG A 714 14.53 2.04 12.06
CA ARG A 714 13.05 2.01 11.98
C ARG A 714 12.42 2.79 13.13
N LEU A 715 12.83 2.53 14.36
CA LEU A 715 12.27 3.18 15.55
C LEU A 715 12.56 4.70 15.56
N GLU A 716 13.76 5.11 15.17
CA GLU A 716 14.15 6.52 15.09
C GLU A 716 13.32 7.31 14.09
N TYR A 717 13.00 6.74 12.92
CA TYR A 717 12.12 7.37 11.92
C TYR A 717 10.74 7.72 12.48
N TYR A 718 10.23 6.93 13.43
CA TYR A 718 8.95 7.15 14.11
C TYR A 718 9.08 7.85 15.47
N THR A 719 10.22 8.52 15.75
CA THR A 719 10.48 9.10 17.08
C THR A 719 11.09 10.52 16.97
N ARG A 720 10.50 11.36 16.13
CA ARG A 720 10.88 12.76 15.96
C ARG A 720 10.57 13.61 17.20
#